data_d04275323eb284d120ffb07cded47442
#
_entry.id   d04275323eb284d120ffb07cded47442
#
_cell.length_a   1.000
_cell.length_b   1.000
_cell.length_c   1.000
_cell.angle_alpha   90.00
_cell.angle_beta   90.00
_cell.angle_gamma   90.00
#
_symmetry.space_group_name_H-M   'P 1'
#
loop_
_entity.id
_entity.type
_entity.pdbx_description
1 polymer ?
#
loop_
_entity_poly.entity_id
_entity_poly.type
_entity_poly.pdbx_seq_one_letter_code
_entity_poly.pdbx_strand_id
1 'polypeptide(L)'
;MISIEGLKVEFGTTPLFEDVSFVINKKDRIALVGKNGAGKSTMLKILAGLQQPTEGVVAVQRGITIGYLPQVMILSDTRTVMAEAEMAFEHIFEMQEKLEKMNQELADRTDYDSESYHELIERFTHENERFLMMGVTNYRAEIERTLTGLGFNRTDFDRPTSEFSGGWRMRIELAKLLLRRPDVLLLDEPTNHLDIESIQWLENFLKMSSGAVVLVSHDRAFINNVTNRTIEISCGRIYDYKVAYDEFVVLRKERREQQLRAYENQQKEIKDTEDFIERFRYKATKAVQVQSRIKQLEKIVPIEIDEEDTSTLRLKFPPSMRSGNYPVICENVKKAYGDHVVFHDVNLTIHRGEKVAFVGKNGEGKSTLVKCIMDEIPYEGKLTIGHNVQIGYFAQNQAQLLDENVTVFDTIDRVAKGDIRLKIRDILGAFMFGGEASEKKVKVLSGGERSRLAMIKLLLEPVNFLILDEPTNHLDMRSKDVLKEAVKEFDGTVIVVSHDREFLDGLVTKVYEFGGGLVKEHIGGIYDFLQKKKMENLNELQLSQSPQTASLKKEEPVESERKLSYEAQKELNKKIRKLEKQVADCEAKIEKLEEQVAQLEEQMATPEGASDMKLYEQHQQLKKQIAEAEEEWTLLLSELEEMK
;
A
#
# COMPACT_ATOMS: atom_id res chain seq x y z
N MET A 1 10.99 24.29 0.09
CA MET A 1 10.04 24.30 -1.02
C MET A 1 8.64 24.68 -0.55
N ILE A 2 8.03 23.92 0.37
CA ILE A 2 6.75 24.30 1.00
C ILE A 2 6.98 24.31 2.52
N SER A 3 6.69 25.43 3.19
CA SER A 3 6.70 25.55 4.65
C SER A 3 5.25 25.68 5.13
N ILE A 4 4.91 24.92 6.12
CA ILE A 4 3.61 24.94 6.79
C ILE A 4 3.85 25.39 8.22
N GLU A 5 3.17 26.45 8.67
CA GLU A 5 3.39 27.08 9.97
C GLU A 5 2.07 27.35 10.68
N GLY A 6 1.91 26.78 11.88
CA GLY A 6 0.78 27.01 12.77
C GLY A 6 -0.59 26.70 12.14
N LEU A 7 -0.67 25.66 11.28
CA LEU A 7 -1.87 25.36 10.53
C LEU A 7 -2.97 24.82 11.45
N LYS A 8 -4.15 25.43 11.38
CA LYS A 8 -5.36 25.01 12.07
C LYS A 8 -6.52 24.84 11.09
N VAL A 9 -7.30 23.78 11.26
CA VAL A 9 -8.52 23.55 10.48
C VAL A 9 -9.64 23.11 11.41
N GLU A 10 -10.78 23.78 11.29
CA GLU A 10 -11.98 23.50 12.06
C GLU A 10 -13.17 23.23 11.14
N PHE A 11 -14.01 22.26 11.50
CA PHE A 11 -15.31 22.05 10.90
C PHE A 11 -16.41 22.26 11.96
N GLY A 12 -17.08 23.40 11.88
CA GLY A 12 -18.02 23.83 12.91
C GLY A 12 -17.30 24.21 14.20
N THR A 13 -17.53 23.48 15.29
CA THR A 13 -16.91 23.73 16.61
C THR A 13 -15.80 22.73 16.95
N THR A 14 -15.53 21.77 16.08
CA THR A 14 -14.56 20.72 16.35
C THR A 14 -13.30 20.93 15.51
N PRO A 15 -12.12 21.13 16.14
CA PRO A 15 -10.87 21.22 15.41
C PRO A 15 -10.50 19.86 14.82
N LEU A 16 -10.13 19.85 13.57
CA LEU A 16 -9.61 18.66 12.89
C LEU A 16 -8.13 18.47 13.23
N PHE A 17 -7.37 19.56 13.21
CA PHE A 17 -5.99 19.64 13.70
C PHE A 17 -5.61 21.08 14.04
N GLU A 18 -4.68 21.23 14.98
CA GLU A 18 -4.23 22.51 15.52
C GLU A 18 -2.69 22.56 15.59
N ASP A 19 -2.14 23.75 15.38
CA ASP A 19 -0.72 24.06 15.50
C ASP A 19 0.22 23.11 14.72
N VAL A 20 -0.19 22.85 13.48
CA VAL A 20 0.54 21.95 12.60
C VAL A 20 1.62 22.70 11.86
N SER A 21 2.89 22.25 12.05
CA SER A 21 4.06 22.87 11.40
C SER A 21 5.02 21.81 10.90
N PHE A 22 5.36 21.85 9.60
CA PHE A 22 6.38 20.99 8.98
C PHE A 22 6.83 21.59 7.65
N VAL A 23 7.91 21.03 7.08
CA VAL A 23 8.48 21.49 5.82
C VAL A 23 8.60 20.33 4.84
N ILE A 24 8.27 20.60 3.58
CA ILE A 24 8.47 19.66 2.46
C ILE A 24 9.68 20.17 1.65
N ASN A 25 10.74 19.37 1.60
CA ASN A 25 11.95 19.65 0.86
C ASN A 25 11.95 19.02 -0.53
N LYS A 26 12.89 19.43 -1.38
CA LYS A 26 13.12 18.82 -2.69
C LYS A 26 13.52 17.33 -2.49
N LYS A 27 12.88 16.44 -3.22
CA LYS A 27 13.08 14.97 -3.15
C LYS A 27 12.57 14.30 -1.87
N ASP A 28 11.84 14.97 -0.99
CA ASP A 28 11.18 14.30 0.13
C ASP A 28 10.15 13.28 -0.40
N ARG A 29 10.12 12.11 0.23
CA ARG A 29 9.15 11.04 -0.03
C ARG A 29 8.36 10.80 1.23
N ILE A 30 7.22 11.48 1.34
CA ILE A 30 6.46 11.56 2.60
C ILE A 30 5.23 10.66 2.51
N ALA A 31 5.07 9.76 3.47
CA ALA A 31 3.82 9.09 3.76
C ALA A 31 3.01 9.94 4.76
N LEU A 32 1.82 10.38 4.39
CA LEU A 32 0.88 11.03 5.30
C LEU A 32 -0.08 9.99 5.85
N VAL A 33 0.05 9.66 7.13
CA VAL A 33 -0.70 8.58 7.79
C VAL A 33 -1.57 9.11 8.93
N GLY A 34 -2.58 8.34 9.32
CA GLY A 34 -3.51 8.69 10.40
C GLY A 34 -4.83 7.95 10.26
N LYS A 35 -5.68 8.00 11.28
CA LYS A 35 -7.01 7.38 11.27
C LYS A 35 -7.88 7.96 10.13
N ASN A 36 -8.91 7.21 9.71
CA ASN A 36 -9.91 7.76 8.81
C ASN A 36 -10.61 8.94 9.48
N GLY A 37 -10.78 10.04 8.73
CA GLY A 37 -11.30 11.28 9.29
C GLY A 37 -10.27 12.17 9.99
N ALA A 38 -8.99 11.77 10.14
CA ALA A 38 -7.96 12.60 10.77
C ALA A 38 -7.53 13.83 9.94
N GLY A 39 -8.07 14.00 8.72
CA GLY A 39 -7.78 15.16 7.89
C GLY A 39 -6.70 14.99 6.83
N LYS A 40 -6.30 13.75 6.49
CA LYS A 40 -5.26 13.47 5.47
C LYS A 40 -5.58 14.13 4.13
N SER A 41 -6.75 13.86 3.54
CA SER A 41 -7.18 14.46 2.27
C SER A 41 -7.39 15.98 2.37
N THR A 42 -7.82 16.48 3.54
CA THR A 42 -7.93 17.93 3.80
C THR A 42 -6.56 18.58 3.77
N MET A 43 -5.55 17.97 4.39
CA MET A 43 -4.17 18.45 4.35
C MET A 43 -3.65 18.50 2.92
N LEU A 44 -3.86 17.44 2.11
CA LEU A 44 -3.46 17.45 0.69
C LEU A 44 -4.16 18.57 -0.10
N LYS A 45 -5.45 18.81 0.13
CA LYS A 45 -6.19 19.91 -0.52
C LYS A 45 -5.65 21.29 -0.14
N ILE A 46 -5.27 21.47 1.12
CA ILE A 46 -4.66 22.73 1.58
C ILE A 46 -3.29 22.94 0.94
N LEU A 47 -2.46 21.91 0.89
CA LEU A 47 -1.16 21.94 0.22
C LEU A 47 -1.30 22.22 -1.28
N ALA A 48 -2.35 21.72 -1.91
CA ALA A 48 -2.69 21.99 -3.30
C ALA A 48 -3.30 23.39 -3.56
N GLY A 49 -3.57 24.16 -2.50
CA GLY A 49 -4.23 25.46 -2.60
C GLY A 49 -5.73 25.41 -2.91
N LEU A 50 -6.34 24.22 -2.87
CA LEU A 50 -7.76 24.02 -3.15
C LEU A 50 -8.68 24.32 -1.96
N GLN A 51 -8.12 24.37 -0.76
CA GLN A 51 -8.83 24.69 0.46
C GLN A 51 -7.99 25.63 1.32
N GLN A 52 -8.63 26.65 1.89
CA GLN A 52 -7.97 27.56 2.82
C GLN A 52 -8.00 26.98 4.23
N PRO A 53 -6.93 27.10 5.02
CA PRO A 53 -6.93 26.76 6.44
C PRO A 53 -7.76 27.79 7.24
N THR A 54 -8.16 27.43 8.45
CA THR A 54 -8.81 28.36 9.38
C THR A 54 -7.81 29.36 9.94
N GLU A 55 -6.60 28.88 10.34
CA GLU A 55 -5.49 29.68 10.81
C GLU A 55 -4.18 29.10 10.28
N GLY A 56 -3.09 29.88 10.31
CA GLY A 56 -1.77 29.48 9.85
C GLY A 56 -1.51 29.81 8.38
N VAL A 57 -0.31 29.50 7.93
CA VAL A 57 0.15 29.86 6.58
C VAL A 57 0.82 28.68 5.91
N VAL A 58 0.54 28.50 4.61
CA VAL A 58 1.29 27.60 3.72
C VAL A 58 2.11 28.47 2.77
N ALA A 59 3.41 28.53 2.99
CA ALA A 59 4.34 29.29 2.17
C ALA A 59 4.94 28.40 1.09
N VAL A 60 4.61 28.67 -0.17
CA VAL A 60 5.17 27.98 -1.35
C VAL A 60 6.21 28.87 -2.00
N GLN A 61 7.39 28.34 -2.24
CA GLN A 61 8.46 29.05 -2.94
C GLN A 61 8.01 29.38 -4.37
N ARG A 62 8.31 30.61 -4.83
CA ARG A 62 7.94 31.05 -6.19
C ARG A 62 8.51 30.13 -7.27
N GLY A 63 7.69 29.78 -8.26
CA GLY A 63 8.06 28.92 -9.37
C GLY A 63 7.94 27.42 -9.11
N ILE A 64 7.52 26.99 -7.92
CA ILE A 64 7.24 25.59 -7.62
C ILE A 64 5.86 25.18 -8.19
N THR A 65 5.86 24.08 -8.93
CA THR A 65 4.64 23.46 -9.48
C THR A 65 4.15 22.36 -8.56
N ILE A 66 2.85 22.38 -8.25
CA ILE A 66 2.20 21.38 -7.40
C ILE A 66 1.19 20.63 -8.24
N GLY A 67 1.32 19.29 -8.25
CA GLY A 67 0.35 18.39 -8.86
C GLY A 67 -0.43 17.65 -7.78
N TYR A 68 -1.76 17.60 -7.91
CA TYR A 68 -2.64 16.92 -6.96
C TYR A 68 -3.55 15.92 -7.66
N LEU A 69 -3.57 14.67 -7.18
CA LEU A 69 -4.52 13.64 -7.59
C LEU A 69 -5.60 13.50 -6.51
N PRO A 70 -6.83 13.97 -6.76
CA PRO A 70 -7.94 13.80 -5.82
C PRO A 70 -8.52 12.39 -5.91
N GLN A 71 -9.21 11.98 -4.84
CA GLN A 71 -9.86 10.67 -4.75
C GLN A 71 -11.04 10.51 -5.73
N VAL A 72 -11.70 11.60 -6.16
CA VAL A 72 -12.83 11.60 -7.10
C VAL A 72 -12.59 12.64 -8.19
N MET A 73 -12.76 12.25 -9.43
CA MET A 73 -12.50 13.09 -10.59
C MET A 73 -13.67 13.20 -11.56
N ILE A 74 -13.71 14.32 -12.28
CA ILE A 74 -14.64 14.59 -13.39
C ILE A 74 -13.79 14.81 -14.63
N LEU A 75 -13.81 13.85 -15.58
CA LEU A 75 -13.15 13.95 -16.88
C LEU A 75 -14.10 14.47 -17.94
N SER A 76 -13.54 15.09 -18.97
CA SER A 76 -14.31 15.42 -20.19
C SER A 76 -14.52 14.15 -21.03
N ASP A 77 -15.76 13.87 -21.40
CA ASP A 77 -16.15 12.64 -22.10
C ASP A 77 -15.94 12.71 -23.64
N THR A 78 -15.30 13.77 -24.16
CA THR A 78 -15.29 14.09 -25.60
C THR A 78 -14.00 13.72 -26.33
N ARG A 79 -12.93 13.34 -25.59
CA ARG A 79 -11.60 13.11 -26.18
C ARG A 79 -11.22 11.64 -26.14
N THR A 80 -10.25 11.26 -26.99
CA THR A 80 -9.60 9.94 -26.91
C THR A 80 -8.61 9.91 -25.75
N VAL A 81 -8.21 8.70 -25.31
CA VAL A 81 -7.23 8.50 -24.23
C VAL A 81 -5.91 9.22 -24.55
N MET A 82 -5.41 9.10 -25.79
CA MET A 82 -4.19 9.77 -26.24
C MET A 82 -4.35 11.29 -26.17
N ALA A 83 -5.42 11.84 -26.77
CA ALA A 83 -5.66 13.28 -26.80
C ALA A 83 -5.84 13.87 -25.37
N GLU A 84 -6.42 13.11 -24.45
CA GLU A 84 -6.56 13.53 -23.07
C GLU A 84 -5.21 13.52 -22.34
N ALA A 85 -4.34 12.53 -22.63
CA ALA A 85 -2.98 12.48 -22.06
C ALA A 85 -2.07 13.59 -22.65
N GLU A 86 -2.25 13.97 -23.91
CA GLU A 86 -1.54 15.08 -24.57
C GLU A 86 -1.80 16.43 -23.89
N MET A 87 -2.93 16.61 -23.20
CA MET A 87 -3.22 17.81 -22.37
C MET A 87 -2.18 18.06 -21.26
N ALA A 88 -1.42 17.04 -20.88
CA ALA A 88 -0.32 17.24 -19.94
C ALA A 88 0.76 18.18 -20.49
N PHE A 89 0.88 18.25 -21.80
CA PHE A 89 1.88 19.04 -22.54
C PHE A 89 1.31 20.31 -23.17
N GLU A 90 0.08 20.70 -22.83
CA GLU A 90 -0.60 21.89 -23.39
C GLU A 90 0.27 23.15 -23.29
N HIS A 91 0.91 23.37 -22.14
CA HIS A 91 1.83 24.50 -21.94
C HIS A 91 3.05 24.50 -22.89
N ILE A 92 3.45 23.32 -23.36
CA ILE A 92 4.55 23.15 -24.31
C ILE A 92 4.08 23.47 -25.73
N PHE A 93 2.87 23.03 -26.08
CA PHE A 93 2.26 23.37 -27.34
C PHE A 93 2.00 24.88 -27.45
N GLU A 94 1.51 25.51 -26.40
CA GLU A 94 1.37 26.97 -26.34
C GLU A 94 2.71 27.69 -26.51
N MET A 95 3.77 27.19 -25.89
CA MET A 95 5.12 27.74 -26.05
C MET A 95 5.65 27.55 -27.47
N GLN A 96 5.42 26.38 -28.07
CA GLN A 96 5.78 26.11 -29.46
C GLN A 96 5.05 27.06 -30.42
N GLU A 97 3.73 27.22 -30.25
CA GLU A 97 2.93 28.15 -31.06
C GLU A 97 3.42 29.60 -30.90
N LYS A 98 3.78 29.99 -29.68
CA LYS A 98 4.36 31.30 -29.38
C LYS A 98 5.71 31.49 -30.06
N LEU A 99 6.58 30.48 -30.05
CA LEU A 99 7.86 30.49 -30.75
C LEU A 99 7.68 30.55 -32.26
N GLU A 100 6.73 29.81 -32.82
CA GLU A 100 6.38 29.86 -34.26
C GLU A 100 5.88 31.25 -34.67
N LYS A 101 5.01 31.89 -33.88
CA LYS A 101 4.55 33.27 -34.08
C LYS A 101 5.70 34.27 -34.02
N MET A 102 6.59 34.16 -33.03
CA MET A 102 7.77 35.02 -32.94
C MET A 102 8.72 34.82 -34.12
N ASN A 103 8.93 33.57 -34.55
CA ASN A 103 9.77 33.27 -35.72
C ASN A 103 9.18 33.84 -37.01
N GLN A 104 7.86 33.77 -37.15
CA GLN A 104 7.16 34.35 -38.30
C GLN A 104 7.25 35.89 -38.27
N GLU A 105 7.06 36.50 -37.09
CA GLU A 105 7.23 37.96 -36.92
C GLU A 105 8.66 38.41 -37.23
N LEU A 106 9.68 37.65 -36.85
CA LEU A 106 11.09 37.91 -37.17
C LEU A 106 11.34 37.81 -38.71
N ALA A 107 10.70 36.85 -39.37
CA ALA A 107 10.85 36.67 -40.83
C ALA A 107 10.14 37.77 -41.64
N ASP A 108 9.01 38.29 -41.17
CA ASP A 108 8.21 39.30 -41.88
C ASP A 108 8.77 40.75 -41.71
N ARG A 109 9.61 40.97 -40.70
CA ARG A 109 10.20 42.28 -40.40
C ARG A 109 11.43 42.55 -41.24
N THR A 110 11.56 43.81 -41.70
CA THR A 110 12.69 44.29 -42.49
C THR A 110 13.53 45.34 -41.77
N ASP A 111 13.15 45.72 -40.56
CA ASP A 111 13.78 46.76 -39.74
C ASP A 111 14.85 46.20 -38.80
N TYR A 112 15.84 45.52 -39.35
CA TYR A 112 16.87 44.74 -38.61
C TYR A 112 17.70 45.53 -37.61
N ASP A 113 17.82 46.85 -37.78
CA ASP A 113 18.59 47.74 -36.91
C ASP A 113 17.76 48.38 -35.79
N SER A 114 16.46 48.04 -35.69
CA SER A 114 15.59 48.63 -34.66
C SER A 114 15.79 47.95 -33.31
N GLU A 115 15.70 48.73 -32.23
CA GLU A 115 15.81 48.25 -30.84
C GLU A 115 14.73 47.19 -30.56
N SER A 116 13.52 47.38 -31.12
CA SER A 116 12.42 46.43 -30.97
C SER A 116 12.64 45.09 -31.72
N TYR A 117 13.43 45.07 -32.79
CA TYR A 117 13.82 43.83 -33.46
C TYR A 117 14.86 43.05 -32.62
N HIS A 118 15.84 43.75 -32.02
CA HIS A 118 16.81 43.12 -31.13
C HIS A 118 16.14 42.55 -29.89
N GLU A 119 15.22 43.28 -29.27
CA GLU A 119 14.44 42.76 -28.14
C GLU A 119 13.60 41.50 -28.51
N LEU A 120 13.10 41.43 -29.72
CA LEU A 120 12.35 40.26 -30.18
C LEU A 120 13.27 39.06 -30.37
N ILE A 121 14.49 39.26 -30.91
CA ILE A 121 15.52 38.21 -31.02
C ILE A 121 15.92 37.68 -29.63
N GLU A 122 16.18 38.58 -28.70
CA GLU A 122 16.56 38.16 -27.34
C GLU A 122 15.44 37.35 -26.69
N ARG A 123 14.19 37.79 -26.79
CA ARG A 123 13.01 37.05 -26.31
C ARG A 123 12.86 35.70 -26.97
N PHE A 124 12.98 35.63 -28.28
CA PHE A 124 12.91 34.39 -29.06
C PHE A 124 14.02 33.42 -28.62
N THR A 125 15.26 33.91 -28.49
CA THR A 125 16.40 33.09 -28.07
C THR A 125 16.19 32.52 -26.66
N HIS A 126 15.78 33.36 -25.71
CA HIS A 126 15.52 32.94 -24.34
C HIS A 126 14.38 31.93 -24.25
N GLU A 127 13.27 32.15 -24.93
CA GLU A 127 12.13 31.22 -24.94
C GLU A 127 12.46 29.91 -25.68
N ASN A 128 13.25 29.98 -26.76
CA ASN A 128 13.72 28.81 -27.51
C ASN A 128 14.71 27.95 -26.69
N GLU A 129 15.66 28.57 -25.99
CA GLU A 129 16.55 27.87 -25.04
C GLU A 129 15.74 27.17 -23.95
N ARG A 130 14.73 27.83 -23.39
CA ARG A 130 13.83 27.28 -22.38
C ARG A 130 13.05 26.09 -22.92
N PHE A 131 12.52 26.19 -24.15
CA PHE A 131 11.83 25.10 -24.85
C PHE A 131 12.74 23.88 -25.07
N LEU A 132 13.98 24.10 -25.54
CA LEU A 132 14.98 23.05 -25.73
C LEU A 132 15.37 22.35 -24.42
N MET A 133 15.52 23.12 -23.32
CA MET A 133 15.80 22.56 -22.00
C MET A 133 14.69 21.68 -21.45
N MET A 134 13.45 21.86 -21.90
CA MET A 134 12.32 21.00 -21.50
C MET A 134 12.36 19.59 -22.11
N GLY A 135 13.26 19.32 -23.08
CA GLY A 135 13.54 17.98 -23.59
C GLY A 135 12.38 17.29 -24.32
N VAL A 136 11.49 18.04 -24.96
CA VAL A 136 10.16 17.61 -25.44
C VAL A 136 10.18 16.84 -26.77
N THR A 137 11.32 16.47 -27.29
CA THR A 137 11.45 15.84 -28.62
C THR A 137 10.71 14.50 -28.78
N ASN A 138 10.27 13.86 -27.70
CA ASN A 138 9.64 12.52 -27.79
C ASN A 138 8.44 12.33 -26.84
N TYR A 139 7.59 13.37 -26.68
CA TYR A 139 6.45 13.34 -25.76
C TYR A 139 5.46 12.18 -26.03
N ARG A 140 5.25 11.80 -27.30
CA ARG A 140 4.36 10.68 -27.65
C ARG A 140 4.86 9.35 -27.10
N ALA A 141 6.14 9.05 -27.22
CA ALA A 141 6.71 7.84 -26.65
C ALA A 141 6.63 7.84 -25.11
N GLU A 142 6.74 9.00 -24.49
CA GLU A 142 6.59 9.15 -23.05
C GLU A 142 5.14 8.92 -22.60
N ILE A 143 4.16 9.46 -23.36
CA ILE A 143 2.74 9.18 -23.15
C ILE A 143 2.46 7.68 -23.31
N GLU A 144 2.89 7.06 -24.41
CA GLU A 144 2.71 5.63 -24.65
C GLU A 144 3.29 4.78 -23.52
N ARG A 145 4.52 5.11 -23.08
CA ARG A 145 5.18 4.40 -21.98
C ARG A 145 4.40 4.55 -20.67
N THR A 146 3.91 5.75 -20.36
CA THR A 146 3.17 6.03 -19.13
C THR A 146 1.80 5.35 -19.14
N LEU A 147 1.06 5.44 -20.24
CA LEU A 147 -0.24 4.78 -20.39
C LEU A 147 -0.10 3.25 -20.34
N THR A 148 0.90 2.69 -21.05
CA THR A 148 1.18 1.25 -21.01
C THR A 148 1.55 0.80 -19.60
N GLY A 149 2.37 1.58 -18.89
CA GLY A 149 2.73 1.31 -17.49
C GLY A 149 1.53 1.33 -16.54
N LEU A 150 0.50 2.11 -16.83
CA LEU A 150 -0.75 2.15 -16.08
C LEU A 150 -1.79 1.13 -16.60
N GLY A 151 -1.40 0.22 -17.49
CA GLY A 151 -2.18 -0.93 -17.92
C GLY A 151 -3.00 -0.75 -19.19
N PHE A 152 -2.89 0.39 -19.90
CA PHE A 152 -3.56 0.57 -21.19
C PHE A 152 -2.84 -0.21 -22.30
N ASN A 153 -3.61 -0.79 -23.21
CA ASN A 153 -3.10 -1.36 -24.44
C ASN A 153 -3.03 -0.29 -25.54
N ARG A 154 -2.18 -0.49 -26.55
CA ARG A 154 -2.09 0.46 -27.68
C ARG A 154 -3.42 0.63 -28.41
N THR A 155 -4.26 -0.40 -28.45
CA THR A 155 -5.61 -0.36 -29.03
C THR A 155 -6.57 0.56 -28.29
N ASP A 156 -6.28 0.90 -27.03
CA ASP A 156 -7.13 1.75 -26.20
C ASP A 156 -6.85 3.24 -26.41
N PHE A 157 -5.72 3.60 -27.03
CA PHE A 157 -5.26 4.99 -27.13
C PHE A 157 -6.20 5.88 -27.97
N ASP A 158 -6.79 5.31 -29.03
CA ASP A 158 -7.69 6.02 -29.92
C ASP A 158 -9.17 5.93 -29.48
N ARG A 159 -9.46 5.20 -28.41
CA ARG A 159 -10.83 5.06 -27.90
C ARG A 159 -11.24 6.28 -27.09
N PRO A 160 -12.53 6.70 -27.17
CA PRO A 160 -13.04 7.81 -26.37
C PRO A 160 -13.04 7.46 -24.87
N THR A 161 -12.70 8.47 -24.04
CA THR A 161 -12.66 8.32 -22.56
C THR A 161 -14.01 7.93 -21.97
N SER A 162 -15.11 8.24 -22.65
CA SER A 162 -16.49 7.88 -22.24
C SER A 162 -16.76 6.36 -22.18
N GLU A 163 -16.01 5.56 -22.95
CA GLU A 163 -16.15 4.11 -22.95
C GLU A 163 -15.51 3.43 -21.74
N PHE A 164 -14.72 4.16 -20.99
CA PHE A 164 -13.95 3.62 -19.86
C PHE A 164 -14.67 3.81 -18.51
N SER A 165 -14.52 2.82 -17.63
CA SER A 165 -15.02 2.91 -16.27
C SER A 165 -14.32 4.01 -15.47
N GLY A 166 -14.91 4.41 -14.33
CA GLY A 166 -14.33 5.43 -13.45
C GLY A 166 -12.89 5.13 -13.02
N GLY A 167 -12.55 3.87 -12.76
CA GLY A 167 -11.19 3.46 -12.42
C GLY A 167 -10.19 3.67 -13.56
N TRP A 168 -10.57 3.38 -14.80
CA TRP A 168 -9.74 3.64 -15.97
C TRP A 168 -9.56 5.15 -16.23
N ARG A 169 -10.61 5.93 -16.04
CA ARG A 169 -10.54 7.40 -16.14
C ARG A 169 -9.59 7.99 -15.12
N MET A 170 -9.58 7.45 -13.88
CA MET A 170 -8.62 7.82 -12.84
C MET A 170 -7.17 7.55 -13.26
N ARG A 171 -6.91 6.44 -13.98
CA ARG A 171 -5.57 6.13 -14.52
C ARG A 171 -5.14 7.14 -15.59
N ILE A 172 -6.06 7.64 -16.43
CA ILE A 172 -5.75 8.69 -17.42
C ILE A 172 -5.33 9.98 -16.72
N GLU A 173 -6.05 10.39 -15.66
CA GLU A 173 -5.68 11.58 -14.89
C GLU A 173 -4.35 11.41 -14.15
N LEU A 174 -4.13 10.22 -13.59
CA LEU A 174 -2.83 9.90 -13.02
C LEU A 174 -1.72 10.00 -14.07
N ALA A 175 -1.93 9.48 -15.28
CA ALA A 175 -0.98 9.61 -16.39
C ALA A 175 -0.68 11.08 -16.70
N LYS A 176 -1.71 11.93 -16.86
CA LYS A 176 -1.55 13.37 -17.10
C LYS A 176 -0.74 14.05 -16.00
N LEU A 177 -1.03 13.71 -14.76
CA LEU A 177 -0.33 14.27 -13.62
C LEU A 177 1.15 13.87 -13.59
N LEU A 178 1.47 12.59 -13.85
CA LEU A 178 2.83 12.08 -13.90
C LEU A 178 3.63 12.68 -15.07
N LEU A 179 3.00 12.85 -16.23
CA LEU A 179 3.60 13.44 -17.42
C LEU A 179 3.95 14.93 -17.24
N ARG A 180 3.17 15.67 -16.45
CA ARG A 180 3.46 17.08 -16.09
C ARG A 180 4.71 17.24 -15.24
N ARG A 181 5.19 16.19 -14.57
CA ARG A 181 6.39 16.16 -13.71
C ARG A 181 6.45 17.35 -12.74
N PRO A 182 5.45 17.58 -11.90
CA PRO A 182 5.46 18.70 -10.97
C PRO A 182 6.60 18.58 -9.95
N ASP A 183 7.04 19.71 -9.37
CA ASP A 183 8.07 19.75 -8.32
C ASP A 183 7.58 19.07 -7.02
N VAL A 184 6.29 19.16 -6.74
CA VAL A 184 5.63 18.49 -5.60
C VAL A 184 4.41 17.74 -6.11
N LEU A 185 4.40 16.43 -5.89
CA LEU A 185 3.32 15.52 -6.27
C LEU A 185 2.55 15.09 -5.03
N LEU A 186 1.26 15.41 -4.99
CA LEU A 186 0.34 15.07 -3.91
C LEU A 186 -0.62 13.98 -4.40
N LEU A 187 -0.55 12.79 -3.80
CA LEU A 187 -1.32 11.62 -4.22
C LEU A 187 -2.25 11.16 -3.10
N ASP A 188 -3.56 11.15 -3.36
CA ASP A 188 -4.57 10.63 -2.44
C ASP A 188 -5.11 9.28 -2.96
N GLU A 189 -4.70 8.18 -2.31
CA GLU A 189 -5.05 6.79 -2.65
C GLU A 189 -4.79 6.41 -4.13
N PRO A 190 -3.56 6.61 -4.66
CA PRO A 190 -3.26 6.38 -6.08
C PRO A 190 -3.31 4.89 -6.48
N THR A 191 -3.22 3.98 -5.52
CA THR A 191 -3.26 2.53 -5.75
C THR A 191 -4.66 1.98 -5.97
N ASN A 192 -5.70 2.75 -5.60
CA ASN A 192 -7.07 2.35 -5.85
C ASN A 192 -7.30 2.16 -7.35
N HIS A 193 -7.93 1.06 -7.73
CA HIS A 193 -8.23 0.69 -9.11
C HIS A 193 -7.02 0.33 -10.00
N LEU A 194 -5.79 0.29 -9.47
CA LEU A 194 -4.62 -0.21 -10.17
C LEU A 194 -4.47 -1.73 -9.97
N ASP A 195 -4.03 -2.43 -11.01
CA ASP A 195 -3.60 -3.82 -10.88
C ASP A 195 -2.15 -3.90 -10.36
N ILE A 196 -1.74 -5.09 -9.95
CA ILE A 196 -0.42 -5.32 -9.31
C ILE A 196 0.74 -4.83 -10.20
N GLU A 197 0.65 -5.05 -11.52
CA GLU A 197 1.70 -4.62 -12.47
C GLU A 197 1.78 -3.10 -12.55
N SER A 198 0.62 -2.43 -12.65
CA SER A 198 0.54 -0.96 -12.67
C SER A 198 1.01 -0.35 -11.35
N ILE A 199 0.73 -0.98 -10.20
CA ILE A 199 1.26 -0.54 -8.90
C ILE A 199 2.78 -0.63 -8.87
N GLN A 200 3.38 -1.74 -9.31
CA GLN A 200 4.83 -1.90 -9.38
C GLN A 200 5.48 -0.89 -10.33
N TRP A 201 4.85 -0.62 -11.47
CA TRP A 201 5.32 0.40 -12.41
C TRP A 201 5.29 1.79 -11.76
N LEU A 202 4.20 2.14 -11.08
CA LEU A 202 4.06 3.41 -10.37
C LEU A 202 5.09 3.56 -9.24
N GLU A 203 5.35 2.51 -8.45
CA GLU A 203 6.42 2.49 -7.45
C GLU A 203 7.78 2.86 -8.06
N ASN A 204 8.14 2.21 -9.17
CA ASN A 204 9.40 2.48 -9.87
C ASN A 204 9.45 3.89 -10.43
N PHE A 205 8.36 4.38 -11.03
CA PHE A 205 8.25 5.74 -11.54
C PHE A 205 8.45 6.77 -10.44
N LEU A 206 7.76 6.63 -9.30
CA LEU A 206 7.87 7.54 -8.16
C LEU A 206 9.26 7.50 -7.51
N LYS A 207 9.91 6.35 -7.45
CA LYS A 207 11.31 6.23 -6.97
C LYS A 207 12.28 7.03 -7.83
N MET A 208 12.09 7.02 -9.15
CA MET A 208 12.95 7.72 -10.11
C MET A 208 12.61 9.22 -10.26
N SER A 209 11.45 9.65 -9.81
CA SER A 209 11.00 11.04 -9.91
C SER A 209 11.95 12.00 -9.18
N SER A 210 12.22 13.17 -9.75
CA SER A 210 13.09 14.19 -9.17
C SER A 210 12.40 15.12 -8.17
N GLY A 211 11.07 15.22 -8.22
CA GLY A 211 10.24 16.07 -7.36
C GLY A 211 9.99 15.44 -5.99
N ALA A 212 9.42 16.21 -5.07
CA ALA A 212 8.91 15.70 -3.80
C ALA A 212 7.59 14.95 -4.01
N VAL A 213 7.33 13.93 -3.20
CA VAL A 213 6.08 13.16 -3.23
C VAL A 213 5.48 13.15 -1.84
N VAL A 214 4.20 13.52 -1.73
CA VAL A 214 3.38 13.33 -0.51
C VAL A 214 2.27 12.35 -0.85
N LEU A 215 2.22 11.26 -0.15
CA LEU A 215 1.41 10.09 -0.47
C LEU A 215 0.48 9.75 0.70
N VAL A 216 -0.80 9.62 0.42
CA VAL A 216 -1.78 8.95 1.28
C VAL A 216 -2.14 7.62 0.61
N SER A 217 -1.95 6.50 1.28
CA SER A 217 -2.37 5.19 0.79
C SER A 217 -2.67 4.23 1.94
N HIS A 218 -3.49 3.23 1.66
CA HIS A 218 -3.77 2.09 2.54
C HIS A 218 -3.05 0.80 2.08
N ASP A 219 -2.12 0.91 1.13
CA ASP A 219 -1.21 -0.16 0.73
C ASP A 219 0.15 0.03 1.41
N ARG A 220 0.45 -0.78 2.45
CA ARG A 220 1.69 -0.69 3.23
C ARG A 220 2.92 -0.97 2.38
N ALA A 221 2.86 -1.99 1.51
CA ALA A 221 3.97 -2.35 0.64
C ALA A 221 4.32 -1.19 -0.30
N PHE A 222 3.30 -0.52 -0.87
CA PHE A 222 3.47 0.64 -1.71
C PHE A 222 4.08 1.82 -0.94
N ILE A 223 3.56 2.14 0.25
CA ILE A 223 4.11 3.21 1.10
C ILE A 223 5.58 2.92 1.41
N ASN A 224 5.88 1.72 1.89
CA ASN A 224 7.23 1.33 2.31
C ASN A 224 8.24 1.39 1.16
N ASN A 225 7.80 0.97 -0.04
CA ASN A 225 8.63 0.99 -1.23
C ASN A 225 8.91 2.40 -1.77
N VAL A 226 8.00 3.36 -1.58
CA VAL A 226 8.09 4.70 -2.18
C VAL A 226 8.61 5.74 -1.20
N THR A 227 8.28 5.64 0.10
CA THR A 227 8.52 6.71 1.07
C THR A 227 9.69 6.43 2.00
N ASN A 228 10.34 7.48 2.47
CA ASN A 228 11.44 7.44 3.41
C ASN A 228 11.21 8.35 4.64
N ARG A 229 10.06 8.99 4.71
CA ARG A 229 9.64 9.87 5.79
C ARG A 229 8.15 9.68 6.02
N THR A 230 7.75 9.58 7.28
CA THR A 230 6.35 9.36 7.65
C THR A 230 5.86 10.49 8.55
N ILE A 231 4.76 11.13 8.15
CA ILE A 231 4.09 12.17 8.93
C ILE A 231 2.75 11.60 9.41
N GLU A 232 2.59 11.50 10.73
CA GLU A 232 1.36 11.01 11.34
C GLU A 232 0.49 12.16 11.81
N ILE A 233 -0.80 12.11 11.45
CA ILE A 233 -1.85 12.96 12.05
C ILE A 233 -2.55 12.14 13.13
N SER A 234 -2.39 12.53 14.40
CA SER A 234 -2.95 11.84 15.55
C SER A 234 -3.40 12.85 16.61
N CYS A 235 -4.63 12.72 17.11
CA CYS A 235 -5.25 13.62 18.09
C CYS A 235 -5.12 15.11 17.70
N GLY A 236 -5.37 15.44 16.44
CA GLY A 236 -5.30 16.81 15.93
C GLY A 236 -3.88 17.40 15.83
N ARG A 237 -2.83 16.62 16.10
CA ARG A 237 -1.43 17.03 16.03
C ARG A 237 -0.66 16.25 14.96
N ILE A 238 0.47 16.80 14.55
CA ILE A 238 1.39 16.13 13.63
C ILE A 238 2.63 15.61 14.36
N TYR A 239 3.05 14.41 13.96
CA TYR A 239 4.29 13.79 14.38
C TYR A 239 5.10 13.41 13.14
N ASP A 240 6.31 13.95 13.05
CA ASP A 240 7.20 13.81 11.89
C ASP A 240 8.31 12.80 12.20
N TYR A 241 8.32 11.69 11.48
CA TYR A 241 9.31 10.62 11.60
C TYR A 241 10.14 10.55 10.32
N LYS A 242 11.44 10.75 10.42
CA LYS A 242 12.38 10.67 9.30
C LYS A 242 12.79 9.22 9.01
N VAL A 243 11.80 8.34 8.94
CA VAL A 243 11.97 6.91 8.71
C VAL A 243 10.87 6.36 7.78
N ALA A 244 11.11 5.20 7.18
CA ALA A 244 10.13 4.48 6.38
C ALA A 244 8.96 3.98 7.25
N TYR A 245 7.89 3.51 6.60
CA TYR A 245 6.65 3.17 7.28
C TYR A 245 6.80 2.03 8.30
N ASP A 246 7.56 0.98 8.00
CA ASP A 246 7.72 -0.16 8.92
C ASP A 246 8.46 0.25 10.20
N GLU A 247 9.50 1.04 10.10
CA GLU A 247 10.22 1.59 11.27
C GLU A 247 9.31 2.56 12.05
N PHE A 248 8.52 3.37 11.34
CA PHE A 248 7.53 4.24 11.97
C PHE A 248 6.54 3.46 12.84
N VAL A 249 6.04 2.31 12.40
CA VAL A 249 5.11 1.48 13.17
C VAL A 249 5.71 1.09 14.51
N VAL A 250 7.00 0.73 14.55
CA VAL A 250 7.73 0.39 15.79
C VAL A 250 7.85 1.62 16.69
N LEU A 251 8.35 2.74 16.15
CA LEU A 251 8.52 3.98 16.92
C LEU A 251 7.20 4.55 17.45
N ARG A 252 6.13 4.41 16.66
CA ARG A 252 4.78 4.79 17.07
C ARG A 252 4.32 3.98 18.29
N LYS A 253 4.58 2.67 18.29
CA LYS A 253 4.25 1.79 19.42
C LYS A 253 4.99 2.20 20.69
N GLU A 254 6.29 2.45 20.60
CA GLU A 254 7.11 2.90 21.72
C GLU A 254 6.62 4.25 22.28
N ARG A 255 6.37 5.24 21.39
CA ARG A 255 5.83 6.54 21.80
C ARG A 255 4.52 6.40 22.55
N ARG A 256 3.64 5.54 22.04
CA ARG A 256 2.34 5.31 22.63
C ARG A 256 2.43 4.67 24.02
N GLU A 257 3.32 3.70 24.20
CA GLU A 257 3.57 3.12 25.53
C GLU A 257 4.04 4.18 26.52
N GLN A 258 4.89 5.11 26.07
CA GLN A 258 5.32 6.25 26.88
C GLN A 258 4.15 7.20 27.21
N GLN A 259 3.31 7.53 26.23
CA GLN A 259 2.12 8.36 26.45
C GLN A 259 1.12 7.70 27.40
N LEU A 260 0.90 6.38 27.29
CA LEU A 260 0.01 5.64 28.18
C LEU A 260 0.52 5.69 29.63
N ARG A 261 1.82 5.44 29.84
CA ARG A 261 2.43 5.56 31.17
C ARG A 261 2.34 6.99 31.73
N ALA A 262 2.55 7.99 30.90
CA ALA A 262 2.42 9.40 31.30
C ALA A 262 0.98 9.73 31.69
N TYR A 263 -0.01 9.24 30.93
CA TYR A 263 -1.43 9.39 31.23
C TYR A 263 -1.81 8.70 32.54
N GLU A 264 -1.43 7.45 32.75
CA GLU A 264 -1.70 6.72 34.00
C GLU A 264 -1.12 7.45 35.21
N ASN A 265 0.10 7.97 35.09
CA ASN A 265 0.73 8.78 36.14
C ASN A 265 -0.05 10.08 36.38
N GLN A 266 -0.46 10.79 35.32
CA GLN A 266 -1.26 12.01 35.43
C GLN A 266 -2.63 11.73 36.07
N GLN A 267 -3.32 10.66 35.67
CA GLN A 267 -4.60 10.27 36.24
C GLN A 267 -4.48 9.94 37.74
N LYS A 268 -3.38 9.26 38.11
CA LYS A 268 -3.08 8.99 39.52
C LYS A 268 -2.85 10.27 40.32
N GLU A 269 -2.07 11.22 39.76
CA GLU A 269 -1.83 12.52 40.41
C GLU A 269 -3.10 13.34 40.55
N ILE A 270 -3.96 13.35 39.52
CA ILE A 270 -5.29 13.99 39.55
C ILE A 270 -6.12 13.37 40.68
N LYS A 271 -6.24 12.05 40.72
CA LYS A 271 -7.02 11.34 41.71
C LYS A 271 -6.50 11.58 43.14
N ASP A 272 -5.19 11.48 43.36
CA ASP A 272 -4.58 11.76 44.67
C ASP A 272 -4.84 13.21 45.13
N THR A 273 -4.87 14.14 44.18
CA THR A 273 -5.18 15.56 44.44
C THR A 273 -6.68 15.77 44.73
N GLU A 274 -7.56 15.11 44.01
CA GLU A 274 -9.01 15.12 44.26
C GLU A 274 -9.34 14.51 45.63
N ASP A 275 -8.76 13.36 45.94
CA ASP A 275 -8.93 12.70 47.25
C ASP A 275 -8.43 13.60 48.40
N PHE A 276 -7.31 14.33 48.18
CA PHE A 276 -6.85 15.32 49.17
C PHE A 276 -7.84 16.47 49.34
N ILE A 277 -8.36 17.03 48.24
CA ILE A 277 -9.34 18.12 48.27
C ILE A 277 -10.61 17.67 48.99
N GLU A 278 -11.14 16.49 48.69
CA GLU A 278 -12.37 15.97 49.29
C GLU A 278 -12.21 15.74 50.79
N ARG A 279 -11.07 15.12 51.20
CA ARG A 279 -10.78 14.81 52.63
C ARG A 279 -10.59 16.06 53.49
N PHE A 280 -10.07 17.16 52.90
CA PHE A 280 -9.71 18.35 53.66
C PHE A 280 -10.58 19.57 53.36
N ARG A 281 -11.58 19.46 52.47
CA ARG A 281 -12.46 20.56 51.98
C ARG A 281 -13.13 21.35 53.11
N TYR A 282 -13.49 20.66 54.19
CA TYR A 282 -14.24 21.27 55.33
C TYR A 282 -13.36 21.67 56.52
N LYS A 283 -12.02 21.49 56.45
CA LYS A 283 -11.09 21.84 57.50
C LYS A 283 -10.56 23.27 57.31
N ALA A 284 -10.96 24.20 58.20
CA ALA A 284 -10.55 25.61 58.11
C ALA A 284 -9.02 25.81 58.08
N THR A 285 -8.25 25.00 58.82
CA THR A 285 -6.78 25.05 58.91
C THR A 285 -6.10 24.63 57.61
N LYS A 286 -6.80 23.98 56.68
CA LYS A 286 -6.26 23.49 55.41
C LYS A 286 -6.82 24.23 54.20
N ALA A 287 -7.67 25.27 54.40
CA ALA A 287 -8.37 25.99 53.33
C ALA A 287 -7.41 26.55 52.26
N VAL A 288 -6.27 27.12 52.64
CA VAL A 288 -5.27 27.67 51.71
C VAL A 288 -4.61 26.57 50.85
N GLN A 289 -4.30 25.43 51.47
CA GLN A 289 -3.72 24.29 50.77
C GLN A 289 -4.72 23.66 49.80
N VAL A 290 -5.98 23.51 50.19
CA VAL A 290 -7.05 23.03 49.30
C VAL A 290 -7.27 23.94 48.10
N GLN A 291 -7.34 25.27 48.32
CA GLN A 291 -7.43 26.21 47.21
C GLN A 291 -6.23 26.18 46.27
N SER A 292 -5.00 26.01 46.80
CA SER A 292 -3.80 25.86 45.96
C SER A 292 -3.88 24.58 45.11
N ARG A 293 -4.37 23.47 45.66
CA ARG A 293 -4.53 22.21 44.93
C ARG A 293 -5.62 22.28 43.87
N ILE A 294 -6.74 22.97 44.13
CA ILE A 294 -7.79 23.20 43.14
C ILE A 294 -7.21 23.97 41.95
N LYS A 295 -6.47 25.07 42.21
CA LYS A 295 -5.81 25.85 41.15
C LYS A 295 -4.76 25.06 40.37
N GLN A 296 -4.08 24.09 41.01
CA GLN A 296 -3.18 23.16 40.32
C GLN A 296 -3.95 22.23 39.39
N LEU A 297 -5.08 21.66 39.86
CA LEU A 297 -5.95 20.78 39.08
C LEU A 297 -6.53 21.50 37.85
N GLU A 298 -6.97 22.75 37.99
CA GLU A 298 -7.48 23.59 36.89
C GLU A 298 -6.43 23.90 35.82
N LYS A 299 -5.14 23.81 36.15
CA LYS A 299 -4.03 24.05 35.21
C LYS A 299 -3.53 22.78 34.51
N ILE A 300 -3.97 21.62 34.95
CA ILE A 300 -3.55 20.35 34.33
C ILE A 300 -4.25 20.23 32.98
N VAL A 301 -3.47 20.21 31.91
CA VAL A 301 -3.96 19.86 30.57
C VAL A 301 -4.03 18.34 30.48
N PRO A 302 -5.22 17.74 30.29
CA PRO A 302 -5.32 16.29 30.14
C PRO A 302 -4.48 15.78 28.97
N ILE A 303 -3.74 14.71 29.21
CA ILE A 303 -3.01 14.02 28.14
C ILE A 303 -4.05 13.25 27.32
N GLU A 304 -4.21 13.65 26.08
CA GLU A 304 -5.03 12.91 25.13
C GLU A 304 -4.25 11.69 24.62
N ILE A 305 -4.85 10.52 24.76
CA ILE A 305 -4.30 9.27 24.21
C ILE A 305 -5.14 8.93 22.98
N ASP A 306 -4.45 8.58 21.91
CA ASP A 306 -5.10 7.96 20.76
C ASP A 306 -5.62 6.58 21.18
N GLU A 307 -6.93 6.48 21.38
CA GLU A 307 -7.56 5.21 21.72
C GLU A 307 -7.28 4.21 20.59
N GLU A 308 -6.36 3.31 20.83
CA GLU A 308 -6.30 2.09 20.06
C GLU A 308 -7.26 1.12 20.70
N ASP A 309 -8.23 0.78 19.96
CA ASP A 309 -9.05 -0.36 20.26
C ASP A 309 -8.17 -1.60 20.06
N THR A 310 -7.54 -2.04 21.13
CA THR A 310 -6.62 -3.20 21.17
C THR A 310 -7.37 -4.53 21.12
N SER A 311 -8.69 -4.50 20.94
CA SER A 311 -9.46 -5.72 20.77
C SER A 311 -9.01 -6.41 19.47
N THR A 312 -8.12 -7.39 19.59
CA THR A 312 -7.91 -8.42 18.57
C THR A 312 -9.21 -9.20 18.46
N LEU A 313 -10.09 -8.69 17.61
CA LEU A 313 -11.36 -9.36 17.36
C LEU A 313 -11.08 -10.65 16.62
N ARG A 314 -11.20 -11.79 17.30
CA ARG A 314 -11.29 -13.09 16.63
C ARG A 314 -12.74 -13.29 16.19
N LEU A 315 -12.99 -13.01 14.91
CA LEU A 315 -14.30 -13.24 14.31
C LEU A 315 -14.48 -14.74 14.11
N LYS A 316 -15.36 -15.36 14.92
CA LYS A 316 -15.73 -16.74 14.71
C LYS A 316 -16.87 -16.80 13.71
N PHE A 317 -16.64 -17.51 12.61
CA PHE A 317 -17.69 -17.77 11.64
C PHE A 317 -18.79 -18.67 12.23
N PRO A 318 -20.06 -18.46 11.85
CA PRO A 318 -21.12 -19.38 12.25
C PRO A 318 -20.86 -20.77 11.66
N PRO A 319 -21.20 -21.84 12.40
CA PRO A 319 -21.03 -23.20 11.90
C PRO A 319 -21.88 -23.42 10.65
N SER A 320 -21.25 -23.93 9.61
CA SER A 320 -21.90 -24.27 8.33
C SER A 320 -21.81 -25.77 8.05
N MET A 321 -22.66 -26.28 7.14
CA MET A 321 -22.56 -27.66 6.68
C MET A 321 -21.27 -27.90 5.90
N ARG A 322 -20.65 -29.05 6.04
CA ARG A 322 -19.41 -29.39 5.33
C ARG A 322 -19.70 -29.61 3.84
N SER A 323 -18.97 -28.89 2.97
CA SER A 323 -19.07 -29.04 1.52
C SER A 323 -18.41 -30.34 1.02
N GLY A 324 -18.72 -30.74 -0.23
CA GLY A 324 -17.98 -31.78 -0.94
C GLY A 324 -16.49 -31.50 -1.09
N ASN A 325 -15.71 -32.46 -1.55
CA ASN A 325 -14.25 -32.33 -1.69
C ASN A 325 -13.84 -31.36 -2.79
N TYR A 326 -14.68 -31.16 -3.80
CA TYR A 326 -14.44 -30.27 -4.94
C TYR A 326 -15.58 -29.24 -5.02
N PRO A 327 -15.47 -28.10 -4.35
CA PRO A 327 -16.49 -27.06 -4.39
C PRO A 327 -16.73 -26.48 -5.77
N VAL A 328 -15.68 -26.35 -6.60
CA VAL A 328 -15.77 -25.84 -7.97
C VAL A 328 -14.88 -26.65 -8.89
N ILE A 329 -15.43 -27.08 -10.02
CA ILE A 329 -14.72 -27.72 -11.13
C ILE A 329 -15.13 -27.00 -12.42
N CYS A 330 -14.15 -26.45 -13.14
CA CYS A 330 -14.32 -25.88 -14.48
C CYS A 330 -13.60 -26.77 -15.49
N GLU A 331 -14.30 -27.18 -16.55
CA GLU A 331 -13.79 -27.98 -17.65
C GLU A 331 -14.08 -27.25 -18.96
N ASN A 332 -13.02 -26.75 -19.61
CA ASN A 332 -13.06 -26.00 -20.88
C ASN A 332 -14.09 -24.86 -20.88
N VAL A 333 -14.13 -24.09 -19.79
CA VAL A 333 -15.07 -22.98 -19.65
C VAL A 333 -14.61 -21.83 -20.53
N LYS A 334 -15.56 -21.27 -21.33
CA LYS A 334 -15.33 -20.15 -22.22
C LYS A 334 -16.41 -19.10 -22.02
N LYS A 335 -16.02 -17.84 -22.10
CA LYS A 335 -16.94 -16.69 -22.09
C LYS A 335 -16.55 -15.65 -23.13
N ALA A 336 -17.55 -15.23 -23.91
CA ALA A 336 -17.44 -14.12 -24.84
C ALA A 336 -18.61 -13.16 -24.68
N TYR A 337 -18.41 -11.90 -25.02
CA TYR A 337 -19.43 -10.87 -25.17
C TYR A 337 -19.41 -10.38 -26.62
N GLY A 338 -20.34 -10.83 -27.45
CA GLY A 338 -20.29 -10.61 -28.89
C GLY A 338 -19.01 -11.23 -29.47
N ASP A 339 -18.24 -10.45 -30.20
CA ASP A 339 -16.97 -10.88 -30.80
C ASP A 339 -15.78 -10.85 -29.83
N HIS A 340 -15.96 -10.26 -28.66
CA HIS A 340 -14.89 -10.17 -27.65
C HIS A 340 -14.84 -11.40 -26.76
N VAL A 341 -13.81 -12.22 -26.94
CA VAL A 341 -13.54 -13.39 -26.09
C VAL A 341 -12.81 -12.91 -24.83
N VAL A 342 -13.44 -13.11 -23.66
CA VAL A 342 -12.86 -12.75 -22.36
C VAL A 342 -11.87 -13.79 -21.89
N PHE A 343 -12.28 -15.06 -21.94
CA PHE A 343 -11.41 -16.21 -21.67
C PHE A 343 -11.93 -17.46 -22.42
N HIS A 344 -11.02 -18.39 -22.67
CA HIS A 344 -11.32 -19.68 -23.30
C HIS A 344 -10.49 -20.78 -22.61
N ASP A 345 -10.97 -22.03 -22.73
CA ASP A 345 -10.29 -23.22 -22.25
C ASP A 345 -9.89 -23.17 -20.77
N VAL A 346 -10.74 -22.53 -19.94
CA VAL A 346 -10.48 -22.45 -18.49
C VAL A 346 -10.71 -23.81 -17.85
N ASN A 347 -9.63 -24.39 -17.34
CA ASN A 347 -9.62 -25.64 -16.60
C ASN A 347 -9.05 -25.37 -15.21
N LEU A 348 -9.91 -25.46 -14.18
CA LEU A 348 -9.49 -25.30 -12.79
C LEU A 348 -10.30 -26.17 -11.86
N THR A 349 -9.65 -26.63 -10.81
CA THR A 349 -10.30 -27.41 -9.75
C THR A 349 -9.90 -26.84 -8.40
N ILE A 350 -10.89 -26.46 -7.61
CA ILE A 350 -10.68 -25.95 -6.26
C ILE A 350 -11.07 -27.02 -5.27
N HIS A 351 -10.16 -27.32 -4.34
CA HIS A 351 -10.39 -28.30 -3.28
C HIS A 351 -11.00 -27.63 -2.05
N ARG A 352 -11.73 -28.40 -1.27
CA ARG A 352 -12.29 -27.91 -0.01
C ARG A 352 -11.19 -27.45 0.94
N GLY A 353 -11.40 -26.26 1.54
CA GLY A 353 -10.47 -25.64 2.46
C GLY A 353 -9.31 -24.91 1.78
N GLU A 354 -9.20 -24.96 0.45
CA GLU A 354 -8.23 -24.15 -0.28
C GLU A 354 -8.60 -22.67 -0.23
N LYS A 355 -7.59 -21.83 -0.09
CA LYS A 355 -7.69 -20.37 -0.22
C LYS A 355 -6.88 -19.96 -1.43
N VAL A 356 -7.57 -19.52 -2.48
CA VAL A 356 -6.98 -19.23 -3.78
C VAL A 356 -7.17 -17.77 -4.15
N ALA A 357 -6.16 -17.20 -4.85
CA ALA A 357 -6.26 -15.84 -5.39
C ALA A 357 -6.48 -15.88 -6.89
N PHE A 358 -7.35 -15.00 -7.39
CA PHE A 358 -7.47 -14.66 -8.80
C PHE A 358 -6.75 -13.33 -9.04
N VAL A 359 -5.68 -13.37 -9.82
CA VAL A 359 -4.85 -12.20 -10.13
C VAL A 359 -4.70 -12.01 -11.65
N GLY A 360 -4.37 -10.82 -12.08
CA GLY A 360 -4.22 -10.46 -13.49
C GLY A 360 -4.62 -9.02 -13.73
N LYS A 361 -4.40 -8.50 -14.93
CA LYS A 361 -4.78 -7.12 -15.31
C LYS A 361 -6.28 -6.89 -15.17
N ASN A 362 -6.65 -5.64 -15.06
CA ASN A 362 -8.05 -5.26 -15.07
C ASN A 362 -8.65 -5.51 -16.46
N GLY A 363 -9.86 -6.12 -16.49
CA GLY A 363 -10.53 -6.51 -17.73
C GLY A 363 -10.25 -7.95 -18.21
N GLU A 364 -9.28 -8.67 -17.63
CA GLU A 364 -8.93 -10.05 -18.02
C GLU A 364 -9.94 -11.13 -17.53
N GLY A 365 -11.11 -10.72 -17.05
CA GLY A 365 -12.21 -11.64 -16.81
C GLY A 365 -12.27 -12.28 -15.41
N LYS A 366 -11.50 -11.80 -14.41
CA LYS A 366 -11.54 -12.31 -13.04
C LYS A 366 -12.97 -12.35 -12.46
N SER A 367 -13.60 -11.17 -12.37
CA SER A 367 -14.98 -11.04 -11.87
C SER A 367 -16.01 -11.70 -12.82
N THR A 368 -15.68 -11.84 -14.11
CA THR A 368 -16.52 -12.57 -15.08
C THR A 368 -16.55 -14.07 -14.74
N LEU A 369 -15.40 -14.68 -14.42
CA LEU A 369 -15.38 -16.09 -14.01
C LEU A 369 -16.10 -16.29 -12.68
N VAL A 370 -15.97 -15.35 -11.73
CA VAL A 370 -16.77 -15.38 -10.49
C VAL A 370 -18.26 -15.37 -10.78
N LYS A 371 -18.74 -14.51 -11.69
CA LYS A 371 -20.15 -14.48 -12.10
C LYS A 371 -20.60 -15.76 -12.82
N CYS A 372 -19.71 -16.42 -13.56
CA CYS A 372 -19.99 -17.75 -14.12
C CYS A 372 -20.14 -18.80 -13.01
N ILE A 373 -19.28 -18.77 -11.98
CA ILE A 373 -19.37 -19.66 -10.80
C ILE A 373 -20.68 -19.43 -10.03
N MET A 374 -21.14 -18.17 -9.96
CA MET A 374 -22.43 -17.81 -9.34
C MET A 374 -23.65 -18.11 -10.22
N ASP A 375 -23.44 -18.59 -11.46
CA ASP A 375 -24.50 -18.83 -12.47
C ASP A 375 -25.31 -17.56 -12.82
N GLU A 376 -24.71 -16.39 -12.64
CA GLU A 376 -25.35 -15.09 -12.97
C GLU A 376 -25.31 -14.77 -14.46
N ILE A 377 -24.33 -15.33 -15.20
CA ILE A 377 -24.13 -15.08 -16.63
C ILE A 377 -23.91 -16.38 -17.40
N PRO A 378 -24.45 -16.51 -18.64
CA PRO A 378 -24.27 -17.70 -19.45
C PRO A 378 -22.80 -17.84 -19.89
N TYR A 379 -22.34 -19.10 -20.00
CA TYR A 379 -20.99 -19.49 -20.43
C TYR A 379 -21.06 -20.77 -21.29
N GLU A 380 -19.98 -21.08 -22.01
CA GLU A 380 -19.76 -22.32 -22.74
C GLU A 380 -18.83 -23.21 -21.91
N GLY A 381 -18.93 -24.55 -22.12
CA GLY A 381 -18.16 -25.53 -21.36
C GLY A 381 -18.93 -26.11 -20.18
N LYS A 382 -18.23 -26.74 -19.24
CA LYS A 382 -18.84 -27.38 -18.08
C LYS A 382 -18.27 -26.77 -16.77
N LEU A 383 -19.16 -26.22 -15.96
CA LEU A 383 -18.88 -25.74 -14.62
C LEU A 383 -19.77 -26.51 -13.63
N THR A 384 -19.14 -27.13 -12.65
CA THR A 384 -19.84 -27.96 -11.66
C THR A 384 -19.60 -27.44 -10.27
N ILE A 385 -20.67 -27.08 -9.57
CA ILE A 385 -20.63 -26.73 -8.15
C ILE A 385 -20.83 -28.02 -7.34
N GLY A 386 -19.95 -28.21 -6.37
CA GLY A 386 -19.94 -29.40 -5.53
C GLY A 386 -21.19 -29.55 -4.65
N HIS A 387 -21.37 -30.74 -4.08
CA HIS A 387 -22.49 -31.01 -3.18
C HIS A 387 -22.38 -30.21 -1.88
N ASN A 388 -23.50 -29.71 -1.35
CA ASN A 388 -23.63 -28.93 -0.13
C ASN A 388 -22.79 -27.66 -0.11
N VAL A 389 -22.45 -27.06 -1.25
CA VAL A 389 -21.77 -25.79 -1.32
C VAL A 389 -22.74 -24.64 -1.06
N GLN A 390 -22.46 -23.84 -0.02
CA GLN A 390 -23.19 -22.62 0.31
C GLN A 390 -22.27 -21.45 0.06
N ILE A 391 -22.52 -20.70 -1.01
CA ILE A 391 -21.66 -19.61 -1.47
C ILE A 391 -22.07 -18.33 -0.78
N GLY A 392 -21.09 -17.68 -0.17
CA GLY A 392 -21.18 -16.28 0.24
C GLY A 392 -20.37 -15.43 -0.74
N TYR A 393 -21.01 -14.52 -1.43
CA TYR A 393 -20.37 -13.68 -2.43
C TYR A 393 -20.36 -12.22 -2.01
N PHE A 394 -19.17 -11.63 -1.97
CA PHE A 394 -18.97 -10.21 -1.80
C PHE A 394 -18.65 -9.58 -3.15
N ALA A 395 -19.64 -8.95 -3.76
CA ALA A 395 -19.51 -8.23 -5.02
C ALA A 395 -19.14 -6.77 -4.79
N GLN A 396 -18.54 -6.14 -5.79
CA GLN A 396 -18.19 -4.72 -5.79
C GLN A 396 -19.39 -3.79 -5.48
N ASN A 397 -20.62 -4.22 -5.84
CA ASN A 397 -21.86 -3.44 -5.64
C ASN A 397 -22.73 -3.94 -4.48
N GLN A 398 -22.22 -4.81 -3.61
CA GLN A 398 -22.99 -5.41 -2.51
C GLN A 398 -23.54 -4.37 -1.52
N ALA A 399 -22.88 -3.22 -1.40
CA ALA A 399 -23.32 -2.09 -0.59
C ALA A 399 -24.71 -1.56 -0.96
N GLN A 400 -25.15 -1.74 -2.22
CA GLN A 400 -26.44 -1.28 -2.72
C GLN A 400 -27.61 -2.21 -2.31
N LEU A 401 -27.31 -3.43 -1.86
CA LEU A 401 -28.31 -4.42 -1.44
C LEU A 401 -28.72 -4.28 0.04
N LEU A 402 -28.14 -3.33 0.76
CA LEU A 402 -28.47 -3.06 2.15
C LEU A 402 -29.79 -2.27 2.25
N ASP A 403 -30.61 -2.63 3.26
CA ASP A 403 -31.84 -1.88 3.58
C ASP A 403 -31.47 -0.51 4.17
N GLU A 404 -31.73 0.55 3.44
CA GLU A 404 -31.35 1.93 3.81
C GLU A 404 -32.08 2.48 5.04
N ASN A 405 -33.22 1.87 5.43
CA ASN A 405 -34.09 2.39 6.49
C ASN A 405 -33.74 1.87 7.89
N VAL A 406 -32.96 0.81 7.98
CA VAL A 406 -32.54 0.18 9.24
C VAL A 406 -31.23 0.79 9.75
N THR A 407 -30.95 0.57 11.04
CA THR A 407 -29.68 0.98 11.64
C THR A 407 -28.55 0.01 11.27
N VAL A 408 -27.31 0.44 11.45
CA VAL A 408 -26.13 -0.42 11.31
C VAL A 408 -26.24 -1.64 12.24
N PHE A 409 -26.62 -1.40 13.50
CA PHE A 409 -26.81 -2.44 14.51
C PHE A 409 -27.87 -3.44 14.09
N ASP A 410 -29.06 -2.97 13.70
CA ASP A 410 -30.18 -3.85 13.30
C ASP A 410 -29.85 -4.68 12.07
N THR A 411 -29.06 -4.13 11.13
CA THR A 411 -28.62 -4.86 9.93
C THR A 411 -27.83 -6.12 10.32
N ILE A 412 -26.99 -6.02 11.32
CA ILE A 412 -26.17 -7.13 11.79
C ILE A 412 -26.95 -8.05 12.75
N ASP A 413 -27.78 -7.49 13.63
CA ASP A 413 -28.59 -8.29 14.57
C ASP A 413 -29.56 -9.25 13.86
N ARG A 414 -30.07 -8.87 12.68
CA ARG A 414 -30.94 -9.74 11.85
C ARG A 414 -30.23 -10.99 11.33
N VAL A 415 -28.91 -10.92 11.16
CA VAL A 415 -28.11 -12.04 10.58
C VAL A 415 -27.38 -12.81 11.68
N ALA A 416 -26.98 -12.15 12.75
CA ALA A 416 -26.22 -12.73 13.85
C ALA A 416 -27.03 -13.80 14.59
N LYS A 417 -26.43 -14.99 14.81
CA LYS A 417 -27.03 -16.13 15.50
C LYS A 417 -26.17 -16.57 16.69
N GLY A 418 -26.81 -17.06 17.76
CA GLY A 418 -26.13 -17.63 18.91
C GLY A 418 -25.19 -16.65 19.62
N ASP A 419 -23.99 -17.10 20.00
CA ASP A 419 -22.99 -16.32 20.75
C ASP A 419 -22.48 -15.07 20.00
N ILE A 420 -22.58 -15.05 18.68
CA ILE A 420 -22.17 -13.92 17.84
C ILE A 420 -23.03 -12.70 18.17
N ARG A 421 -24.31 -12.90 18.50
CA ARG A 421 -25.23 -11.83 18.85
C ARG A 421 -24.79 -11.02 20.08
N LEU A 422 -24.11 -11.67 21.01
CA LEU A 422 -23.55 -11.01 22.21
C LEU A 422 -22.34 -10.12 21.88
N LYS A 423 -21.68 -10.37 20.76
CA LYS A 423 -20.43 -9.68 20.33
C LYS A 423 -20.65 -8.69 19.19
N ILE A 424 -21.89 -8.39 18.80
CA ILE A 424 -22.18 -7.48 17.68
C ILE A 424 -21.49 -6.15 17.85
N ARG A 425 -21.51 -5.55 19.04
CA ARG A 425 -20.88 -4.24 19.29
C ARG A 425 -19.35 -4.29 19.15
N ASP A 426 -18.71 -5.37 19.57
CA ASP A 426 -17.28 -5.58 19.42
C ASP A 426 -16.92 -5.75 17.94
N ILE A 427 -17.71 -6.53 17.20
CA ILE A 427 -17.55 -6.72 15.76
C ILE A 427 -17.71 -5.39 15.02
N LEU A 428 -18.78 -4.65 15.30
CA LEU A 428 -18.99 -3.33 14.72
C LEU A 428 -17.87 -2.35 15.06
N GLY A 429 -17.38 -2.36 16.30
CA GLY A 429 -16.24 -1.55 16.75
C GLY A 429 -14.96 -1.85 15.96
N ALA A 430 -14.65 -3.14 15.74
CA ALA A 430 -13.45 -3.55 14.99
C ALA A 430 -13.49 -3.07 13.51
N PHE A 431 -14.68 -2.92 12.94
CA PHE A 431 -14.89 -2.35 11.61
C PHE A 431 -15.27 -0.86 11.65
N MET A 432 -14.93 -0.13 12.71
CA MET A 432 -15.12 1.31 12.88
C MET A 432 -16.60 1.77 12.93
N PHE A 433 -17.50 0.93 13.41
CA PHE A 433 -18.90 1.29 13.72
C PHE A 433 -19.15 1.31 15.23
N GLY A 434 -18.17 1.76 16.04
CA GLY A 434 -18.29 1.86 17.50
C GLY A 434 -19.20 3.01 17.94
N GLY A 435 -19.75 2.91 19.17
CA GLY A 435 -20.54 3.95 19.80
C GLY A 435 -21.76 4.38 18.98
N GLU A 436 -21.95 5.70 18.82
CA GLU A 436 -23.06 6.30 18.09
C GLU A 436 -23.12 5.90 16.60
N ALA A 437 -21.99 5.50 16.00
CA ALA A 437 -21.96 5.08 14.60
C ALA A 437 -22.82 3.82 14.36
N SER A 438 -22.97 2.95 15.37
CA SER A 438 -23.80 1.74 15.29
C SER A 438 -25.29 2.02 15.20
N GLU A 439 -25.74 3.20 15.68
CA GLU A 439 -27.15 3.61 15.70
C GLU A 439 -27.55 4.43 14.47
N LYS A 440 -26.57 4.81 13.62
CA LYS A 440 -26.84 5.50 12.36
C LYS A 440 -27.63 4.63 11.40
N LYS A 441 -28.54 5.24 10.64
CA LYS A 441 -29.23 4.54 9.54
C LYS A 441 -28.30 4.31 8.36
N VAL A 442 -28.48 3.19 7.68
CA VAL A 442 -27.66 2.81 6.51
C VAL A 442 -27.65 3.90 5.42
N LYS A 443 -28.76 4.61 5.22
CA LYS A 443 -28.85 5.69 4.23
C LYS A 443 -27.89 6.87 4.46
N VAL A 444 -27.44 7.09 5.70
CA VAL A 444 -26.53 8.19 6.07
C VAL A 444 -25.07 7.81 5.88
N LEU A 445 -24.78 6.53 5.69
CA LEU A 445 -23.43 6.00 5.54
C LEU A 445 -22.85 6.39 4.18
N SER A 446 -21.54 6.68 4.18
CA SER A 446 -20.75 6.80 2.96
C SER A 446 -20.66 5.46 2.21
N GLY A 447 -20.27 5.48 0.92
CA GLY A 447 -20.11 4.27 0.11
C GLY A 447 -19.16 3.25 0.75
N GLY A 448 -18.03 3.72 1.28
CA GLY A 448 -17.05 2.85 1.97
C GLY A 448 -17.58 2.26 3.28
N GLU A 449 -18.36 3.01 4.05
CA GLU A 449 -19.03 2.50 5.25
C GLU A 449 -20.08 1.46 4.91
N ARG A 450 -20.88 1.67 3.86
CA ARG A 450 -21.86 0.68 3.37
C ARG A 450 -21.16 -0.62 2.92
N SER A 451 -20.03 -0.52 2.22
CA SER A 451 -19.25 -1.70 1.81
C SER A 451 -18.72 -2.48 3.02
N ARG A 452 -18.17 -1.80 4.04
CA ARG A 452 -17.76 -2.44 5.29
C ARG A 452 -18.91 -3.15 6.01
N LEU A 453 -20.08 -2.51 6.09
CA LEU A 453 -21.24 -3.10 6.72
C LEU A 453 -21.73 -4.36 5.96
N ALA A 454 -21.75 -4.32 4.62
CA ALA A 454 -22.08 -5.47 3.78
C ALA A 454 -21.09 -6.61 3.98
N MET A 455 -19.79 -6.31 4.14
CA MET A 455 -18.75 -7.30 4.44
C MET A 455 -19.00 -7.97 5.80
N ILE A 456 -19.27 -7.21 6.86
CA ILE A 456 -19.58 -7.76 8.18
C ILE A 456 -20.80 -8.68 8.10
N LYS A 457 -21.85 -8.25 7.42
CA LYS A 457 -23.07 -9.04 7.22
C LYS A 457 -22.74 -10.39 6.59
N LEU A 458 -21.96 -10.40 5.51
CA LEU A 458 -21.57 -11.62 4.81
C LEU A 458 -20.76 -12.57 5.70
N LEU A 459 -19.80 -12.04 6.47
CA LEU A 459 -18.95 -12.85 7.35
C LEU A 459 -19.73 -13.53 8.48
N LEU A 460 -20.94 -13.05 8.78
CA LEU A 460 -21.84 -13.61 9.81
C LEU A 460 -22.89 -14.56 9.24
N GLU A 461 -22.94 -14.76 7.92
CA GLU A 461 -23.80 -15.75 7.28
C GLU A 461 -23.17 -17.18 7.37
N PRO A 462 -23.98 -18.24 7.55
CA PRO A 462 -23.46 -19.61 7.66
C PRO A 462 -23.10 -20.17 6.28
N VAL A 463 -21.97 -19.74 5.74
CA VAL A 463 -21.45 -20.16 4.43
C VAL A 463 -20.24 -21.08 4.59
N ASN A 464 -19.97 -21.95 3.60
CA ASN A 464 -18.79 -22.82 3.57
C ASN A 464 -17.88 -22.56 2.36
N PHE A 465 -18.28 -21.63 1.50
CA PHE A 465 -17.52 -21.17 0.36
C PHE A 465 -17.64 -19.66 0.23
N LEU A 466 -16.53 -18.94 0.40
CA LEU A 466 -16.49 -17.49 0.29
C LEU A 466 -15.86 -17.07 -1.03
N ILE A 467 -16.51 -16.14 -1.71
CA ILE A 467 -15.95 -15.45 -2.88
C ILE A 467 -15.90 -13.96 -2.55
N LEU A 468 -14.69 -13.41 -2.53
CA LEU A 468 -14.43 -12.02 -2.17
C LEU A 468 -13.87 -11.29 -3.40
N ASP A 469 -14.66 -10.40 -4.00
CA ASP A 469 -14.24 -9.60 -5.18
C ASP A 469 -13.86 -8.19 -4.73
N GLU A 470 -12.56 -7.89 -4.77
CA GLU A 470 -11.91 -6.66 -4.31
C GLU A 470 -12.35 -6.22 -2.89
N PRO A 471 -12.23 -7.12 -1.88
CA PRO A 471 -12.75 -6.87 -0.54
C PRO A 471 -11.99 -5.78 0.21
N THR A 472 -10.77 -5.47 -0.20
CA THR A 472 -9.88 -4.48 0.44
C THR A 472 -10.14 -3.05 -0.01
N ASN A 473 -10.90 -2.85 -1.09
CA ASN A 473 -11.25 -1.51 -1.55
C ASN A 473 -12.04 -0.74 -0.48
N HIS A 474 -11.63 0.49 -0.22
CA HIS A 474 -12.23 1.38 0.78
C HIS A 474 -12.08 0.92 2.26
N LEU A 475 -11.29 -0.13 2.52
CA LEU A 475 -10.92 -0.51 3.87
C LEU A 475 -9.63 0.23 4.28
N ASP A 476 -9.62 0.70 5.53
CA ASP A 476 -8.38 1.17 6.15
C ASP A 476 -7.48 -0.02 6.53
N MET A 477 -6.22 0.25 6.82
CA MET A 477 -5.22 -0.79 7.10
C MET A 477 -5.67 -1.74 8.22
N ARG A 478 -6.32 -1.19 9.25
CA ARG A 478 -6.80 -1.98 10.39
C ARG A 478 -7.96 -2.91 10.01
N SER A 479 -8.96 -2.39 9.30
CA SER A 479 -10.08 -3.21 8.82
C SER A 479 -9.61 -4.31 7.85
N LYS A 480 -8.55 -4.04 7.06
CA LYS A 480 -7.89 -5.04 6.22
C LYS A 480 -7.26 -6.16 7.06
N ASP A 481 -6.55 -5.82 8.14
CA ASP A 481 -5.94 -6.80 9.05
C ASP A 481 -7.00 -7.67 9.71
N VAL A 482 -8.08 -7.06 10.22
CA VAL A 482 -9.21 -7.80 10.82
C VAL A 482 -9.86 -8.75 9.81
N LEU A 483 -10.08 -8.28 8.58
CA LEU A 483 -10.62 -9.12 7.51
C LEU A 483 -9.67 -10.26 7.14
N LYS A 484 -8.37 -9.97 7.01
CA LYS A 484 -7.34 -10.98 6.70
C LYS A 484 -7.32 -12.09 7.74
N GLU A 485 -7.27 -11.75 9.03
CA GLU A 485 -7.30 -12.72 10.11
C GLU A 485 -8.63 -13.52 10.14
N ALA A 486 -9.75 -12.84 9.93
CA ALA A 486 -11.04 -13.52 9.84
C ALA A 486 -11.05 -14.56 8.70
N VAL A 487 -10.64 -14.16 7.49
CA VAL A 487 -10.58 -15.08 6.33
C VAL A 487 -9.56 -16.20 6.54
N LYS A 488 -8.46 -15.92 7.25
CA LYS A 488 -7.44 -16.93 7.60
C LYS A 488 -7.97 -17.99 8.56
N GLU A 489 -8.80 -17.60 9.54
CA GLU A 489 -9.45 -18.51 10.48
C GLU A 489 -10.66 -19.25 9.88
N PHE A 490 -11.14 -18.85 8.70
CA PHE A 490 -12.26 -19.51 8.04
C PHE A 490 -11.91 -20.92 7.57
N ASP A 491 -12.68 -21.93 8.05
CA ASP A 491 -12.46 -23.35 7.75
C ASP A 491 -12.96 -23.76 6.36
N GLY A 492 -13.71 -22.91 5.67
CA GLY A 492 -14.26 -23.15 4.34
C GLY A 492 -13.27 -22.86 3.22
N THR A 493 -13.74 -22.99 2.00
CA THR A 493 -12.99 -22.66 0.78
C THR A 493 -13.14 -21.18 0.45
N VAL A 494 -12.09 -20.53 -0.04
CA VAL A 494 -12.11 -19.10 -0.35
C VAL A 494 -11.52 -18.83 -1.74
N ILE A 495 -12.23 -18.03 -2.53
CA ILE A 495 -11.69 -17.36 -3.70
C ILE A 495 -11.56 -15.87 -3.35
N VAL A 496 -10.37 -15.31 -3.54
CA VAL A 496 -10.13 -13.88 -3.37
C VAL A 496 -9.69 -13.29 -4.70
N VAL A 497 -10.44 -12.34 -5.22
CA VAL A 497 -10.01 -11.47 -6.31
C VAL A 497 -9.49 -10.20 -5.64
N SER A 498 -8.19 -9.95 -5.68
CA SER A 498 -7.61 -8.75 -5.07
C SER A 498 -6.29 -8.36 -5.71
N HIS A 499 -6.02 -7.07 -5.70
CA HIS A 499 -4.74 -6.48 -6.10
C HIS A 499 -3.85 -6.11 -4.90
N ASP A 500 -4.33 -6.34 -3.69
CA ASP A 500 -3.62 -6.06 -2.44
C ASP A 500 -2.67 -7.23 -2.10
N ARG A 501 -1.37 -7.02 -2.38
CA ARG A 501 -0.33 -8.03 -2.17
C ARG A 501 -0.20 -8.45 -0.72
N GLU A 502 -0.32 -7.50 0.20
CA GLU A 502 -0.17 -7.74 1.64
C GLU A 502 -1.38 -8.49 2.20
N PHE A 503 -2.57 -8.21 1.69
CA PHE A 503 -3.77 -8.95 2.06
C PHE A 503 -3.68 -10.41 1.62
N LEU A 504 -3.18 -10.68 0.40
CA LEU A 504 -3.02 -12.04 -0.14
C LEU A 504 -1.87 -12.81 0.50
N ASP A 505 -0.84 -12.12 1.03
CA ASP A 505 0.33 -12.75 1.63
C ASP A 505 0.00 -13.56 2.88
N GLY A 506 0.46 -14.82 2.92
CA GLY A 506 0.17 -15.75 4.03
C GLY A 506 -1.32 -16.14 4.17
N LEU A 507 -2.19 -15.69 3.24
CA LEU A 507 -3.59 -16.06 3.16
C LEU A 507 -3.82 -17.15 2.12
N VAL A 508 -3.25 -16.99 0.93
CA VAL A 508 -3.47 -17.89 -0.21
C VAL A 508 -2.30 -18.84 -0.42
N THR A 509 -2.61 -20.06 -0.84
CA THR A 509 -1.64 -21.13 -1.12
C THR A 509 -1.50 -21.41 -2.61
N LYS A 510 -2.40 -20.83 -3.42
CA LYS A 510 -2.47 -21.04 -4.85
C LYS A 510 -2.94 -19.75 -5.52
N VAL A 511 -2.37 -19.42 -6.66
CA VAL A 511 -2.70 -18.23 -7.45
C VAL A 511 -3.13 -18.67 -8.84
N TYR A 512 -4.27 -18.19 -9.31
CA TYR A 512 -4.72 -18.31 -10.70
C TYR A 512 -4.48 -16.99 -11.40
N GLU A 513 -3.57 -16.99 -12.38
CA GLU A 513 -3.24 -15.83 -13.20
C GLU A 513 -4.14 -15.76 -14.43
N PHE A 514 -4.84 -14.65 -14.59
CA PHE A 514 -5.62 -14.31 -15.78
C PHE A 514 -4.80 -13.44 -16.72
N GLY A 515 -4.65 -13.87 -17.96
CA GLY A 515 -3.90 -13.10 -18.97
C GLY A 515 -4.05 -13.69 -20.36
N GLY A 516 -4.27 -12.82 -21.36
CA GLY A 516 -4.40 -13.23 -22.75
C GLY A 516 -5.54 -14.21 -23.04
N GLY A 517 -6.64 -14.15 -22.27
CA GLY A 517 -7.78 -15.03 -22.40
C GLY A 517 -7.58 -16.43 -21.82
N LEU A 518 -6.47 -16.69 -21.13
CA LEU A 518 -6.15 -17.97 -20.48
C LEU A 518 -6.06 -17.79 -18.96
N VAL A 519 -6.24 -18.90 -18.24
CA VAL A 519 -6.05 -18.95 -16.79
C VAL A 519 -4.96 -19.96 -16.47
N LYS A 520 -3.88 -19.51 -15.83
CA LYS A 520 -2.74 -20.33 -15.44
C LYS A 520 -2.71 -20.54 -13.93
N GLU A 521 -2.45 -21.77 -13.50
CA GLU A 521 -2.31 -22.12 -12.09
C GLU A 521 -0.85 -21.96 -11.64
N HIS A 522 -0.64 -21.26 -10.52
CA HIS A 522 0.64 -21.13 -9.84
C HIS A 522 0.50 -21.64 -8.40
N ILE A 523 1.29 -22.63 -8.04
CA ILE A 523 1.37 -23.16 -6.68
C ILE A 523 2.32 -22.26 -5.89
N GLY A 524 1.91 -21.84 -4.70
CA GLY A 524 2.65 -20.93 -3.81
C GLY A 524 1.87 -19.67 -3.47
N GLY A 525 2.47 -18.80 -2.65
CA GLY A 525 1.91 -17.53 -2.25
C GLY A 525 2.03 -16.45 -3.31
N ILE A 526 1.49 -15.26 -3.00
CA ILE A 526 1.52 -14.13 -3.94
C ILE A 526 2.94 -13.67 -4.27
N TYR A 527 3.85 -13.65 -3.31
CA TYR A 527 5.24 -13.24 -3.54
C TYR A 527 6.02 -14.25 -4.38
N ASP A 528 5.77 -15.55 -4.20
CA ASP A 528 6.36 -16.61 -5.06
C ASP A 528 5.93 -16.43 -6.52
N PHE A 529 4.65 -16.11 -6.74
CA PHE A 529 4.10 -15.79 -8.05
C PHE A 529 4.79 -14.55 -8.66
N LEU A 530 4.87 -13.45 -7.91
CA LEU A 530 5.48 -12.20 -8.39
C LEU A 530 6.97 -12.37 -8.72
N GLN A 531 7.70 -13.17 -7.95
CA GLN A 531 9.11 -13.46 -8.20
C GLN A 531 9.29 -14.27 -9.49
N LYS A 532 8.47 -15.30 -9.72
CA LYS A 532 8.48 -16.08 -10.96
C LYS A 532 8.19 -15.19 -12.17
N LYS A 533 7.18 -14.36 -12.09
CA LYS A 533 6.79 -13.44 -13.17
C LYS A 533 7.89 -12.41 -13.48
N LYS A 534 8.59 -11.90 -12.47
CA LYS A 534 9.74 -11.01 -12.66
C LYS A 534 10.87 -11.72 -13.41
N MET A 535 11.12 -12.98 -13.12
CA MET A 535 12.12 -13.80 -13.83
C MET A 535 11.71 -14.07 -15.29
N GLU A 536 10.43 -14.37 -15.55
CA GLU A 536 9.92 -14.55 -16.91
C GLU A 536 10.07 -13.28 -17.76
N ASN A 537 9.68 -12.12 -17.22
CA ASN A 537 9.85 -10.84 -17.90
C ASN A 537 11.32 -10.49 -18.18
N LEU A 538 12.24 -10.79 -17.26
CA LEU A 538 13.69 -10.60 -17.48
C LEU A 538 14.22 -11.51 -18.59
N ASN A 539 13.79 -12.76 -18.64
CA ASN A 539 14.16 -13.70 -19.69
C ASN A 539 13.63 -13.27 -21.07
N GLU A 540 12.39 -12.77 -21.14
CA GLU A 540 11.81 -12.23 -22.37
C GLU A 540 12.57 -10.99 -22.87
N LEU A 541 12.98 -10.08 -21.95
CA LEU A 541 13.79 -8.91 -22.29
C LEU A 541 15.19 -9.31 -22.80
N GLN A 542 15.80 -10.34 -22.27
CA GLN A 542 17.08 -10.87 -22.76
C GLN A 542 16.95 -11.53 -24.13
N LEU A 543 15.83 -12.23 -24.39
CA LEU A 543 15.54 -12.83 -25.69
C LEU A 543 15.22 -11.76 -26.77
N SER A 544 14.62 -10.64 -26.40
CA SER A 544 14.30 -9.55 -27.33
C SER A 544 15.48 -8.64 -27.66
N GLN A 545 16.56 -8.67 -26.87
CA GLN A 545 17.78 -7.88 -27.11
C GLN A 545 18.83 -8.59 -27.96
N SER A 546 18.60 -9.83 -28.40
CA SER A 546 19.46 -10.48 -29.37
C SER A 546 19.24 -9.87 -30.76
N PRO A 547 20.28 -9.27 -31.42
CA PRO A 547 20.11 -8.61 -32.71
C PRO A 547 19.73 -9.63 -33.79
N GLN A 548 18.60 -9.38 -34.43
CA GLN A 548 18.23 -10.07 -35.68
C GLN A 548 19.24 -9.72 -36.76
N THR A 549 20.20 -10.61 -37.00
CA THR A 549 20.89 -10.68 -38.29
C THR A 549 20.20 -11.72 -39.15
N ALA A 550 19.69 -11.19 -40.27
CA ALA A 550 18.93 -11.92 -41.25
C ALA A 550 19.76 -12.98 -41.97
N SER A 551 19.07 -14.04 -42.28
CA SER A 551 19.18 -14.94 -43.47
C SER A 551 20.20 -16.07 -43.51
N LEU A 552 19.58 -17.26 -43.66
CA LEU A 552 20.06 -18.45 -44.42
C LEU A 552 21.18 -19.29 -43.83
N LYS A 553 20.83 -20.34 -43.10
CA LYS A 553 21.02 -21.75 -43.48
C LYS A 553 20.64 -22.67 -42.30
N LYS A 554 19.95 -23.73 -42.64
CA LYS A 554 19.74 -24.88 -41.77
C LYS A 554 21.11 -25.43 -41.42
N GLU A 555 21.42 -25.51 -40.12
CA GLU A 555 22.34 -26.46 -39.53
C GLU A 555 21.96 -26.73 -38.07
N GLU A 556 22.19 -27.95 -37.65
CA GLU A 556 21.71 -28.66 -36.46
C GLU A 556 22.16 -28.07 -35.09
N PRO A 557 21.59 -28.52 -33.97
CA PRO A 557 21.55 -27.75 -32.73
C PRO A 557 22.88 -27.74 -31.98
N VAL A 558 23.33 -26.54 -31.60
CA VAL A 558 24.47 -26.37 -30.69
C VAL A 558 24.02 -26.66 -29.26
N GLU A 559 24.17 -27.93 -28.90
CA GLU A 559 23.99 -28.44 -27.52
C GLU A 559 25.06 -27.94 -26.52
N SER A 560 26.08 -27.22 -26.99
CA SER A 560 27.27 -26.91 -26.18
C SER A 560 27.15 -25.67 -25.28
N GLU A 561 26.43 -24.62 -25.69
CA GLU A 561 26.35 -23.40 -24.87
C GLU A 561 25.35 -23.51 -23.69
N ARG A 562 24.28 -24.28 -23.86
CA ARG A 562 23.36 -24.59 -22.73
C ARG A 562 24.01 -25.49 -21.68
N LYS A 563 24.92 -26.41 -22.08
CA LYS A 563 25.68 -27.24 -21.13
C LYS A 563 26.71 -26.42 -20.35
N LEU A 564 27.39 -25.46 -21.00
CA LEU A 564 28.38 -24.59 -20.35
C LEU A 564 27.71 -23.61 -19.33
N SER A 565 26.56 -23.03 -19.63
CA SER A 565 25.84 -22.18 -18.69
C SER A 565 25.24 -22.96 -17.52
N TYR A 566 24.76 -24.19 -17.78
CA TYR A 566 24.20 -25.06 -16.74
C TYR A 566 25.32 -25.64 -15.83
N GLU A 567 26.49 -25.97 -16.38
CA GLU A 567 27.64 -26.41 -15.59
C GLU A 567 28.23 -25.28 -14.75
N ALA A 568 28.32 -24.05 -15.29
CA ALA A 568 28.76 -22.87 -14.54
C ALA A 568 27.81 -22.54 -13.39
N GLN A 569 26.51 -22.64 -13.62
CA GLN A 569 25.47 -22.40 -12.60
C GLN A 569 25.45 -23.50 -11.54
N LYS A 570 25.72 -24.73 -11.93
CA LYS A 570 25.87 -25.88 -11.03
C LYS A 570 27.12 -25.77 -10.16
N GLU A 571 28.22 -25.29 -10.73
CA GLU A 571 29.45 -25.01 -9.97
C GLU A 571 29.29 -23.85 -9.00
N LEU A 572 28.60 -22.77 -9.40
CA LEU A 572 28.28 -21.64 -8.53
C LEU A 572 27.41 -22.09 -7.35
N ASN A 573 26.32 -22.80 -7.60
CA ASN A 573 25.47 -23.37 -6.57
C ASN A 573 26.19 -24.35 -5.63
N LYS A 574 27.18 -25.07 -6.16
CA LYS A 574 28.02 -25.96 -5.35
C LYS A 574 28.97 -25.19 -4.43
N LYS A 575 29.49 -24.04 -4.91
CA LYS A 575 30.34 -23.14 -4.11
C LYS A 575 29.52 -22.46 -3.01
N ILE A 576 28.32 -21.96 -3.34
CA ILE A 576 27.39 -21.34 -2.38
C ILE A 576 27.03 -22.33 -1.27
N ARG A 577 26.62 -23.55 -1.60
CA ARG A 577 26.33 -24.60 -0.60
C ARG A 577 27.53 -24.98 0.28
N LYS A 578 28.74 -24.91 -0.29
CA LYS A 578 29.97 -25.18 0.49
C LYS A 578 30.24 -24.06 1.49
N LEU A 579 30.06 -22.81 1.08
CA LEU A 579 30.18 -21.63 1.96
C LEU A 579 29.10 -21.61 3.03
N GLU A 580 27.85 -21.89 2.67
CA GLU A 580 26.74 -22.00 3.64
C GLU A 580 27.02 -23.06 4.72
N LYS A 581 27.62 -24.17 4.33
CA LYS A 581 28.03 -25.20 5.29
C LYS A 581 29.18 -24.72 6.19
N GLN A 582 30.15 -23.99 5.65
CA GLN A 582 31.27 -23.45 6.42
C GLN A 582 30.81 -22.39 7.43
N VAL A 583 29.86 -21.54 7.04
CA VAL A 583 29.21 -20.57 7.95
C VAL A 583 28.50 -21.30 9.09
N ALA A 584 27.68 -22.31 8.79
CA ALA A 584 27.00 -23.11 9.81
C ALA A 584 27.96 -23.88 10.74
N ASP A 585 29.08 -24.42 10.20
CA ASP A 585 30.11 -25.09 11.01
C ASP A 585 30.81 -24.06 11.94
N CYS A 586 31.03 -22.84 11.50
CA CYS A 586 31.60 -21.75 12.28
C CYS A 586 30.66 -21.25 13.39
N GLU A 587 29.37 -21.10 13.11
CA GLU A 587 28.33 -20.80 14.09
C GLU A 587 28.25 -21.84 15.20
N ALA A 588 28.24 -23.12 14.83
CA ALA A 588 28.25 -24.22 15.81
C ALA A 588 29.52 -24.27 16.67
N LYS A 589 30.64 -23.76 16.14
CA LYS A 589 31.91 -23.65 16.87
C LYS A 589 31.85 -22.50 17.89
N ILE A 590 31.30 -21.35 17.48
CA ILE A 590 31.10 -20.19 18.35
C ILE A 590 30.16 -20.57 19.53
N GLU A 591 29.02 -21.19 19.25
CA GLU A 591 28.05 -21.63 20.26
C GLU A 591 28.69 -22.56 21.31
N LYS A 592 29.51 -23.51 20.87
CA LYS A 592 30.23 -24.40 21.81
C LYS A 592 31.25 -23.67 22.67
N LEU A 593 31.95 -22.68 22.10
CA LEU A 593 32.92 -21.88 22.84
C LEU A 593 32.22 -20.97 23.87
N GLU A 594 31.07 -20.40 23.49
CA GLU A 594 30.23 -19.63 24.41
C GLU A 594 29.67 -20.45 25.57
N GLU A 595 29.22 -21.69 25.29
CA GLU A 595 28.84 -22.64 26.35
C GLU A 595 29.99 -22.93 27.34
N GLN A 596 31.21 -23.09 26.82
CA GLN A 596 32.39 -23.33 27.66
C GLN A 596 32.76 -22.09 28.46
N VAL A 597 32.61 -20.89 27.92
CA VAL A 597 32.81 -19.63 28.64
C VAL A 597 31.77 -19.50 29.77
N ALA A 598 30.51 -19.79 29.49
CA ALA A 598 29.43 -19.72 30.47
C ALA A 598 29.67 -20.72 31.64
N GLN A 599 30.11 -21.95 31.35
CA GLN A 599 30.46 -22.94 32.38
C GLN A 599 31.67 -22.50 33.21
N LEU A 600 32.66 -21.85 32.61
CA LEU A 600 33.82 -21.31 33.33
C LEU A 600 33.44 -20.10 34.19
N GLU A 601 32.56 -19.21 33.68
CA GLU A 601 32.05 -18.06 34.45
C GLU A 601 31.23 -18.51 35.67
N GLU A 602 30.46 -19.61 35.55
CA GLU A 602 29.77 -20.22 36.68
C GLU A 602 30.73 -20.77 37.73
N GLN A 603 31.83 -21.41 37.28
CA GLN A 603 32.88 -21.88 38.18
C GLN A 603 33.64 -20.72 38.87
N MET A 604 33.93 -19.63 38.13
CA MET A 604 34.56 -18.43 38.65
C MET A 604 33.67 -17.67 39.65
N ALA A 605 32.35 -17.81 39.58
CA ALA A 605 31.40 -17.21 40.53
C ALA A 605 31.41 -17.88 41.92
N THR A 606 32.08 -19.04 42.06
CA THR A 606 32.22 -19.70 43.39
C THR A 606 33.36 -19.07 44.22
N PRO A 607 33.24 -19.05 45.55
CA PRO A 607 34.28 -18.45 46.40
C PRO A 607 35.68 -19.06 46.25
N GLU A 608 35.77 -20.32 45.83
CA GLU A 608 37.02 -21.03 45.59
C GLU A 608 37.58 -20.71 44.18
N GLY A 609 36.69 -20.56 43.16
CA GLY A 609 37.08 -20.25 41.79
C GLY A 609 37.53 -18.79 41.58
N ALA A 610 37.07 -17.88 42.43
CA ALA A 610 37.44 -16.46 42.35
C ALA A 610 38.93 -16.19 42.64
N SER A 611 39.68 -17.13 43.22
CA SER A 611 41.11 -17.01 43.50
C SER A 611 42.02 -17.87 42.60
N ASP A 612 41.46 -18.62 41.66
CA ASP A 612 42.24 -19.52 40.79
C ASP A 612 42.65 -18.80 39.49
N MET A 613 43.94 -18.47 39.42
CA MET A 613 44.56 -17.78 38.29
C MET A 613 44.53 -18.58 36.98
N LYS A 614 44.42 -19.93 37.04
CA LYS A 614 44.31 -20.79 35.87
C LYS A 614 42.96 -20.69 35.16
N LEU A 615 41.89 -20.50 35.95
CA LEU A 615 40.54 -20.26 35.38
C LEU A 615 40.46 -18.95 34.64
N TYR A 616 41.14 -17.91 35.09
CA TYR A 616 41.26 -16.62 34.39
C TYR A 616 42.03 -16.71 33.10
N GLU A 617 43.13 -17.48 33.08
CA GLU A 617 43.92 -17.71 31.83
C GLU A 617 43.08 -18.50 30.80
N GLN A 618 42.34 -19.52 31.23
CA GLN A 618 41.46 -20.30 30.38
C GLN A 618 40.31 -19.47 29.83
N HIS A 619 39.70 -18.63 30.63
CA HIS A 619 38.66 -17.71 30.21
C HIS A 619 39.15 -16.69 29.16
N GLN A 620 40.35 -16.11 29.38
CA GLN A 620 40.95 -15.23 28.38
C GLN A 620 41.30 -15.95 27.07
N GLN A 621 41.78 -17.20 27.16
CA GLN A 621 42.06 -18.00 25.95
C GLN A 621 40.79 -18.31 25.17
N LEU A 622 39.70 -18.71 25.83
CA LEU A 622 38.43 -18.98 25.18
C LEU A 622 37.81 -17.71 24.56
N LYS A 623 37.88 -16.57 25.24
CA LYS A 623 37.41 -15.29 24.66
C LYS A 623 38.21 -14.89 23.42
N LYS A 624 39.51 -15.18 23.40
CA LYS A 624 40.33 -14.96 22.20
C LYS A 624 39.95 -15.89 21.04
N GLN A 625 39.63 -17.17 21.35
CA GLN A 625 39.17 -18.13 20.34
C GLN A 625 37.80 -17.79 19.78
N ILE A 626 36.90 -17.19 20.61
CA ILE A 626 35.60 -16.68 20.14
C ILE A 626 35.83 -15.53 19.17
N ALA A 627 36.65 -14.55 19.53
CA ALA A 627 36.93 -13.40 18.66
C ALA A 627 37.55 -13.81 17.30
N GLU A 628 38.49 -14.81 17.32
CA GLU A 628 39.06 -15.37 16.08
C GLU A 628 38.00 -16.10 15.23
N ALA A 629 37.06 -16.81 15.86
CA ALA A 629 35.97 -17.49 15.18
C ALA A 629 34.90 -16.51 14.64
N GLU A 630 34.62 -15.41 15.33
CA GLU A 630 33.74 -14.32 14.87
C GLU A 630 34.32 -13.57 13.67
N GLU A 631 35.64 -13.34 13.64
CA GLU A 631 36.31 -12.76 12.47
C GLU A 631 36.24 -13.71 11.26
N GLU A 632 36.45 -15.01 11.46
CA GLU A 632 36.34 -16.02 10.41
C GLU A 632 34.91 -16.13 9.89
N TRP A 633 33.91 -16.08 10.77
CA TRP A 633 32.49 -16.07 10.42
C TRP A 633 32.11 -14.84 9.59
N THR A 634 32.59 -13.63 9.99
CA THR A 634 32.32 -12.38 9.29
C THR A 634 32.90 -12.38 7.87
N LEU A 635 34.10 -12.94 7.68
CA LEU A 635 34.72 -13.10 6.36
C LEU A 635 33.94 -14.07 5.47
N LEU A 636 33.54 -15.22 5.99
CA LEU A 636 32.77 -16.21 5.25
C LEU A 636 31.37 -15.68 4.88
N LEU A 637 30.76 -14.87 5.74
CA LEU A 637 29.46 -14.24 5.46
C LEU A 637 29.58 -13.20 4.36
N SER A 638 30.64 -12.38 4.37
CA SER A 638 30.93 -11.40 3.30
C SER A 638 31.17 -12.09 1.95
N GLU A 639 31.92 -13.18 1.92
CA GLU A 639 32.14 -13.98 0.70
C GLU A 639 30.83 -14.62 0.19
N LEU A 640 29.94 -15.02 1.10
CA LEU A 640 28.63 -15.59 0.75
C LEU A 640 27.69 -14.52 0.17
N GLU A 641 27.72 -13.30 0.69
CA GLU A 641 26.93 -12.16 0.19
C GLU A 641 27.42 -11.68 -1.19
N GLU A 642 28.73 -11.68 -1.44
CA GLU A 642 29.30 -11.35 -2.76
C GLU A 642 28.96 -12.38 -3.85
N MET A 643 28.67 -13.63 -3.46
CA MET A 643 28.31 -14.70 -4.39
C MET A 643 26.80 -14.90 -4.60
N LYS A 644 25.96 -14.31 -3.76
CA LYS A 644 24.50 -14.30 -3.89
C LYS A 644 24.00 -13.07 -4.67
#